data_9427877449339228a23f68a66bbd65e3
#
_entry.id   9427877449339228a23f68a66bbd65e3
#
_cell.length_a   1.000
_cell.length_b   1.000
_cell.length_c   1.000
_cell.angle_alpha   90.00
_cell.angle_beta   90.00
_cell.angle_gamma   90.00
#
_symmetry.space_group_name_H-M   'P 1'
#
loop_
_entity.id
_entity.type
_entity.pdbx_description
1 polymer ?
#
loop_
_entity_poly.entity_id
_entity_poly.type
_entity_poly.pdbx_seq_one_letter_code
_entity_poly.pdbx_strand_id
1 'polypeptide(L)'
;MNSWLRALLYLFAFLLLFVWVGLGLFDAERAKGPIASWISQQTGVPVTIGRLVFNPLHPYTLLAEQVQYGDAVQLEKIYLEIDNIDWLNRDVRIAHLDLIRPVIKLPLPNQLPTLPVHSLTISDSTIDNLSLLSPELTLRGLSATLSDWELIDPKRQPQANLSLGINQLETPQLTLARLSLKGRLEGQVLSTDKLTTNLFEGLLETGMVLNWPERSLQLHTLKARGMRVELGDLPQGEFPLRRITLDRGQLDRVSVNAIEQELSLNNFSGQLTAFDWQAGSQPSGYLSGTLADLGRGLFQLEAIEGKLAFSPRQIDAELQGKAYEGEFNVEFALDTQLQKLTLKDMALSGMDISLPEGWWQEWQGWRPQQIDVRKLAFDKLKVLSFDDALPLSLTGWQLYLSDLSLRGTQPGPLLGRTRIESKWFELVWDGLSARNGVLDGELTPSTWQLNRLSSELPDEGSLSLSGQWGKVPGQESRLQLQGKQLDLEKWGELLHAPVSLAGKVDLETDLQADLAPQPEQTPGNWRRTLQGSLSLEARDPFWDKVGIDPLLDNWFKEATPPTLTPETLWQAMQQGDTPFYHIRLKARAEQGKLQIEQGGASTITHLLGLQGGVDLASDQWQLDLGVLNKRRCAELLALWRGPLESPALEWRFPTGEATCDWETGVRYPAQGRSGPLWRPPQPKPAAQ
;
A
#
# COMPACT_ATOMS: atom_id res chain seq x y z
N MET A 1 30.96 -28.64 13.66
CA MET A 1 30.58 -29.90 14.37
C MET A 1 30.94 -29.71 15.82
N ASN A 2 29.94 -29.63 16.68
CA ASN A 2 30.12 -29.21 18.08
C ASN A 2 31.03 -30.19 18.84
N SER A 3 31.86 -29.66 19.71
CA SER A 3 32.81 -30.37 20.57
C SER A 3 32.21 -31.59 21.32
N TRP A 4 30.89 -31.53 21.58
CA TRP A 4 30.15 -32.57 22.31
C TRP A 4 29.99 -33.89 21.54
N LEU A 5 29.83 -33.88 20.20
CA LEU A 5 29.71 -35.08 19.40
C LEU A 5 31.06 -35.82 19.35
N ARG A 6 32.16 -35.06 19.23
CA ARG A 6 33.53 -35.62 19.34
C ARG A 6 33.77 -36.18 20.73
N ALA A 7 33.33 -35.46 21.73
CA ALA A 7 33.45 -35.83 23.14
C ALA A 7 32.73 -37.17 23.45
N LEU A 8 31.53 -37.35 22.94
CA LEU A 8 30.70 -38.55 23.12
C LEU A 8 31.34 -39.78 22.44
N LEU A 9 31.85 -39.57 21.25
CA LEU A 9 32.55 -40.61 20.50
C LEU A 9 33.93 -40.96 21.11
N TYR A 10 34.64 -39.98 21.64
CA TYR A 10 35.90 -40.20 22.38
C TYR A 10 35.67 -40.96 23.67
N LEU A 11 34.65 -40.61 24.45
CA LEU A 11 34.27 -41.37 25.64
C LEU A 11 34.00 -42.82 25.29
N PHE A 12 33.32 -43.02 24.19
CA PHE A 12 32.85 -44.31 23.72
C PHE A 12 34.01 -45.19 23.20
N ALA A 13 34.84 -44.66 22.32
CA ALA A 13 36.00 -45.37 21.80
C ALA A 13 37.03 -45.68 22.87
N PHE A 14 37.22 -44.78 23.85
CA PHE A 14 38.09 -45.02 25.00
C PHE A 14 37.56 -46.13 25.92
N LEU A 15 36.26 -46.13 26.22
CA LEU A 15 35.59 -47.16 27.00
C LEU A 15 35.77 -48.54 26.35
N LEU A 16 35.70 -48.60 25.07
CA LEU A 16 35.77 -49.80 24.28
C LEU A 16 37.21 -50.38 24.10
N LEU A 17 38.15 -49.49 23.84
CA LEU A 17 39.58 -49.92 23.69
C LEU A 17 40.13 -50.55 24.99
N PHE A 18 39.76 -49.99 26.15
CA PHE A 18 40.23 -50.44 27.43
C PHE A 18 39.56 -51.73 27.89
N VAL A 19 38.28 -51.87 27.60
CA VAL A 19 37.52 -53.08 27.84
C VAL A 19 38.12 -54.27 27.05
N TRP A 20 38.51 -54.01 25.80
CA TRP A 20 39.06 -55.02 24.90
C TRP A 20 40.42 -55.57 25.39
N VAL A 21 41.31 -54.70 25.88
CA VAL A 21 42.64 -55.13 26.41
C VAL A 21 42.49 -55.92 27.69
N GLY A 22 41.50 -55.65 28.55
CA GLY A 22 41.25 -56.36 29.80
C GLY A 22 40.51 -57.69 29.62
N LEU A 23 39.73 -57.86 28.56
CA LEU A 23 38.83 -59.00 28.36
C LEU A 23 39.49 -60.29 27.77
N GLY A 24 40.70 -60.16 27.20
CA GLY A 24 41.40 -61.32 26.71
C GLY A 24 41.77 -62.30 27.80
N LEU A 25 41.58 -61.99 29.08
CA LEU A 25 42.01 -62.79 30.24
C LEU A 25 40.91 -63.10 31.27
N PHE A 26 39.63 -62.61 31.14
CA PHE A 26 38.60 -62.72 32.19
C PHE A 26 37.19 -63.03 31.65
N ASP A 27 36.35 -63.64 32.53
CA ASP A 27 34.93 -63.77 32.34
C ASP A 27 34.32 -62.38 32.30
N ALA A 28 33.62 -62.05 31.20
CA ALA A 28 33.10 -60.70 30.91
C ALA A 28 32.16 -60.14 32.01
N GLU A 29 31.37 -60.98 32.61
CA GLU A 29 30.48 -60.61 33.72
C GLU A 29 31.21 -60.16 34.97
N ARG A 30 32.43 -60.74 35.24
CA ARG A 30 33.31 -60.35 36.37
C ARG A 30 34.08 -59.04 36.08
N ALA A 31 34.32 -58.73 34.80
CA ALA A 31 35.06 -57.53 34.40
C ALA A 31 34.25 -56.26 34.42
N LYS A 32 32.92 -56.32 34.36
CA LYS A 32 32.04 -55.09 34.28
C LYS A 32 32.25 -54.16 35.45
N GLY A 33 32.35 -54.64 36.69
CA GLY A 33 32.57 -53.84 37.89
C GLY A 33 33.89 -53.05 37.92
N PRO A 34 35.04 -53.75 37.74
CA PRO A 34 36.35 -53.11 37.62
C PRO A 34 36.46 -52.11 36.50
N ILE A 35 35.83 -52.35 35.33
CA ILE A 35 35.85 -51.47 34.20
C ILE A 35 34.99 -50.20 34.51
N ALA A 36 33.76 -50.36 35.01
CA ALA A 36 32.94 -49.28 35.41
C ALA A 36 33.59 -48.40 36.49
N SER A 37 34.22 -48.98 37.47
CA SER A 37 34.97 -48.30 38.54
C SER A 37 36.15 -47.49 38.01
N TRP A 38 36.94 -48.13 37.12
CA TRP A 38 38.07 -47.45 36.50
C TRP A 38 37.63 -46.21 35.67
N ILE A 39 36.61 -46.37 34.83
CA ILE A 39 36.08 -45.23 34.06
C ILE A 39 35.55 -44.16 35.00
N SER A 40 34.82 -44.53 36.05
CA SER A 40 34.31 -43.59 37.05
C SER A 40 35.44 -42.81 37.74
N GLN A 41 36.57 -43.47 38.03
CA GLN A 41 37.75 -42.81 38.62
C GLN A 41 38.43 -41.83 37.65
N GLN A 42 38.54 -42.23 36.37
CA GLN A 42 39.16 -41.37 35.34
C GLN A 42 38.32 -40.16 34.97
N THR A 43 37.01 -40.31 34.99
CA THR A 43 36.09 -39.27 34.55
C THR A 43 35.45 -38.45 35.68
N GLY A 44 35.60 -38.93 36.93
CA GLY A 44 34.92 -38.35 38.10
C GLY A 44 33.38 -38.53 38.05
N VAL A 45 32.85 -39.29 37.11
CA VAL A 45 31.39 -39.48 36.91
C VAL A 45 31.08 -40.97 37.14
N PRO A 46 30.07 -41.33 37.92
CA PRO A 46 29.70 -42.71 38.17
C PRO A 46 29.25 -43.41 36.87
N VAL A 47 29.85 -44.54 36.57
CA VAL A 47 29.52 -45.41 35.44
C VAL A 47 28.98 -46.73 35.91
N THR A 48 27.87 -47.18 35.30
CA THR A 48 27.31 -48.50 35.55
C THR A 48 27.12 -49.25 34.24
N ILE A 49 27.37 -50.55 34.25
CA ILE A 49 27.19 -51.46 33.13
C ILE A 49 26.33 -52.61 33.64
N GLY A 50 25.14 -52.78 33.08
CA GLY A 50 24.24 -53.86 33.52
C GLY A 50 24.75 -55.28 33.12
N ARG A 51 25.03 -55.39 31.83
CA ARG A 51 25.55 -56.68 31.26
C ARG A 51 26.67 -56.43 30.27
N LEU A 52 27.67 -57.19 30.30
CA LEU A 52 28.81 -57.21 29.36
C LEU A 52 28.95 -58.55 28.75
N VAL A 53 28.91 -58.64 27.43
CA VAL A 53 29.05 -59.90 26.69
C VAL A 53 30.26 -59.80 25.76
N PHE A 54 31.14 -60.79 25.85
CA PHE A 54 32.31 -60.94 25.02
C PHE A 54 32.32 -62.35 24.47
N ASN A 55 32.62 -62.51 23.16
CA ASN A 55 32.70 -63.79 22.54
C ASN A 55 34.19 -64.19 22.37
N PRO A 56 34.70 -65.20 23.08
CA PRO A 56 36.09 -65.58 22.97
C PRO A 56 36.52 -66.12 21.58
N LEU A 57 35.54 -66.55 20.77
CA LEU A 57 35.78 -66.99 19.38
C LEU A 57 35.83 -65.78 18.40
N HIS A 58 35.33 -64.64 18.83
CA HIS A 58 35.41 -63.40 18.09
C HIS A 58 35.91 -62.28 19.03
N PRO A 59 37.18 -62.24 19.35
CA PRO A 59 37.75 -61.39 20.38
C PRO A 59 37.68 -59.89 20.06
N TYR A 60 37.28 -59.53 18.86
CA TYR A 60 37.13 -58.17 18.40
C TYR A 60 35.71 -57.67 18.48
N THR A 61 34.77 -58.45 19.06
CA THR A 61 33.40 -58.06 19.24
C THR A 61 33.05 -57.83 20.71
N LEU A 62 32.34 -56.70 21.01
CA LEU A 62 31.91 -56.38 22.36
C LEU A 62 30.40 -55.94 22.33
N LEU A 63 29.66 -56.48 23.31
CA LEU A 63 28.28 -56.09 23.54
C LEU A 63 28.13 -55.65 24.99
N ALA A 64 27.70 -54.41 25.20
CA ALA A 64 27.35 -53.90 26.51
C ALA A 64 25.85 -53.45 26.56
N GLU A 65 25.15 -53.85 27.60
CA GLU A 65 23.75 -53.54 27.81
C GLU A 65 23.55 -52.71 29.09
N GLN A 66 22.58 -51.78 29.07
CA GLN A 66 22.23 -50.90 30.19
C GLN A 66 23.43 -50.11 30.71
N VAL A 67 24.09 -49.38 29.83
CA VAL A 67 25.24 -48.52 30.19
C VAL A 67 24.71 -47.16 30.62
N GLN A 68 25.13 -46.69 31.80
CA GLN A 68 24.84 -45.41 32.32
C GLN A 68 26.12 -44.64 32.68
N TYR A 69 26.20 -43.39 32.27
CA TYR A 69 27.27 -42.46 32.59
C TYR A 69 26.69 -41.26 33.34
N GLY A 70 26.71 -41.33 34.65
CA GLY A 70 25.98 -40.45 35.52
C GLY A 70 24.49 -40.41 35.18
N ASP A 71 23.89 -39.21 35.34
CA ASP A 71 22.53 -38.95 34.90
C ASP A 71 22.47 -38.38 33.47
N ALA A 72 23.63 -38.15 32.84
CA ALA A 72 23.73 -37.42 31.58
C ALA A 72 23.57 -38.33 30.36
N VAL A 73 24.04 -39.60 30.41
CA VAL A 73 23.96 -40.52 29.27
C VAL A 73 23.43 -41.88 29.72
N GLN A 74 22.43 -42.38 29.01
CA GLN A 74 21.87 -43.70 29.20
C GLN A 74 21.81 -44.41 27.84
N LEU A 75 22.26 -45.66 27.78
CA LEU A 75 22.32 -46.47 26.57
C LEU A 75 21.74 -47.83 26.89
N GLU A 76 20.75 -48.26 26.10
CA GLU A 76 20.15 -49.57 26.28
C GLU A 76 21.14 -50.67 25.83
N LYS A 77 21.77 -50.45 24.65
CA LYS A 77 22.69 -51.44 24.10
C LYS A 77 23.76 -50.79 23.22
N ILE A 78 24.93 -51.29 23.29
CA ILE A 78 26.08 -50.96 22.46
C ILE A 78 26.64 -52.23 21.87
N TYR A 79 26.79 -52.27 20.55
CA TYR A 79 27.55 -53.31 19.85
C TYR A 79 28.75 -52.68 19.15
N LEU A 80 29.90 -53.29 19.31
CA LEU A 80 31.14 -52.84 18.70
C LEU A 80 31.86 -54.01 18.08
N GLU A 81 32.31 -53.84 16.84
CA GLU A 81 33.21 -54.75 16.13
C GLU A 81 34.45 -53.99 15.70
N ILE A 82 35.63 -54.45 16.14
CA ILE A 82 36.93 -53.85 15.82
C ILE A 82 37.54 -54.62 14.66
N ASP A 83 37.92 -53.89 13.59
CA ASP A 83 38.59 -54.47 12.42
C ASP A 83 40.11 -54.65 12.68
N ASN A 84 40.76 -53.57 13.15
CA ASN A 84 42.20 -53.57 13.38
C ASN A 84 42.61 -52.58 14.49
N ILE A 85 43.66 -52.95 15.25
CA ILE A 85 44.32 -52.02 16.19
C ILE A 85 45.81 -52.07 15.87
N ASP A 86 46.35 -51.00 15.36
CA ASP A 86 47.78 -50.77 15.18
C ASP A 86 48.36 -50.10 16.44
N TRP A 87 48.95 -50.90 17.30
CA TRP A 87 49.53 -50.46 18.56
C TRP A 87 50.77 -49.58 18.38
N LEU A 88 51.50 -49.75 17.27
CA LEU A 88 52.71 -48.98 17.00
C LEU A 88 52.35 -47.54 16.57
N ASN A 89 51.36 -47.38 15.72
CA ASN A 89 50.90 -46.09 15.23
C ASN A 89 49.76 -45.55 16.07
N ARG A 90 49.23 -46.31 17.02
CA ARG A 90 48.05 -45.95 17.82
C ARG A 90 46.79 -45.67 16.96
N ASP A 91 46.63 -46.42 15.90
CA ASP A 91 45.48 -46.30 14.99
C ASP A 91 44.45 -47.38 15.30
N VAL A 92 43.22 -47.05 15.41
CA VAL A 92 42.08 -47.93 15.66
C VAL A 92 41.07 -47.81 14.53
N ARG A 93 40.76 -48.98 13.94
CA ARG A 93 39.72 -49.17 12.96
C ARG A 93 38.59 -49.99 13.53
N ILE A 94 37.37 -49.37 13.58
CA ILE A 94 36.15 -50.05 13.99
C ILE A 94 35.40 -50.45 12.71
N ALA A 95 35.08 -51.73 12.55
CA ALA A 95 34.30 -52.22 11.43
C ALA A 95 32.84 -51.81 11.56
N HIS A 96 32.28 -52.01 12.76
CA HIS A 96 30.86 -51.71 13.01
C HIS A 96 30.60 -51.21 14.44
N LEU A 97 29.74 -50.18 14.57
CA LEU A 97 29.33 -49.61 15.86
C LEU A 97 27.80 -49.36 15.88
N ASP A 98 27.10 -50.12 16.75
CA ASP A 98 25.66 -49.88 16.96
C ASP A 98 25.38 -49.28 18.32
N LEU A 99 24.58 -48.22 18.32
CA LEU A 99 24.03 -47.52 19.50
C LEU A 99 22.51 -47.65 19.49
N ILE A 100 21.96 -48.37 20.45
CA ILE A 100 20.51 -48.59 20.53
C ILE A 100 19.93 -47.80 21.71
N ARG A 101 18.95 -46.97 21.40
CA ARG A 101 18.20 -46.10 22.31
C ARG A 101 19.09 -45.26 23.23
N PRO A 102 20.05 -44.51 22.72
CA PRO A 102 20.81 -43.58 23.53
C PRO A 102 19.93 -42.42 23.97
N VAL A 103 19.97 -42.06 25.27
CA VAL A 103 19.37 -40.89 25.85
C VAL A 103 20.48 -40.00 26.41
N ILE A 104 20.57 -38.79 25.92
CA ILE A 104 21.60 -37.81 26.28
C ILE A 104 20.94 -36.58 26.83
N LYS A 105 21.33 -36.19 28.06
CA LYS A 105 20.90 -34.94 28.71
C LYS A 105 22.04 -33.96 28.71
N LEU A 106 21.80 -32.74 28.22
CA LEU A 106 22.79 -31.68 28.25
C LEU A 106 22.57 -30.76 29.48
N PRO A 107 23.59 -30.13 30.03
CA PRO A 107 25.01 -30.18 29.61
C PRO A 107 25.72 -31.47 30.00
N LEU A 108 26.66 -31.93 29.16
CA LEU A 108 27.52 -33.05 29.48
C LEU A 108 28.59 -32.65 30.55
N PRO A 109 29.07 -33.60 31.38
CA PRO A 109 30.17 -33.34 32.31
C PRO A 109 31.41 -32.79 31.60
N ASN A 110 32.07 -31.80 32.19
CA ASN A 110 33.22 -31.11 31.56
C ASN A 110 34.50 -31.95 31.38
N GLN A 111 34.55 -33.12 31.97
CA GLN A 111 35.74 -34.00 31.90
C GLN A 111 35.41 -35.21 31.02
N LEU A 112 35.83 -35.14 29.77
CA LEU A 112 35.78 -36.29 28.86
C LEU A 112 37.16 -36.86 28.73
N PRO A 113 37.31 -38.22 28.83
CA PRO A 113 38.60 -38.84 28.72
C PRO A 113 39.24 -38.61 27.34
N THR A 114 40.51 -38.29 27.32
CA THR A 114 41.30 -38.21 26.07
C THR A 114 41.70 -39.64 25.68
N LEU A 115 41.33 -40.02 24.44
CA LEU A 115 41.76 -41.30 23.88
C LEU A 115 43.23 -41.24 23.52
N PRO A 116 44.01 -42.22 23.92
CA PRO A 116 45.44 -42.29 23.58
C PRO A 116 45.66 -42.86 22.16
N VAL A 117 44.79 -42.52 21.22
CA VAL A 117 44.85 -42.96 19.82
C VAL A 117 45.22 -41.80 18.91
N HIS A 118 45.97 -42.10 17.85
CA HIS A 118 46.39 -41.10 16.86
C HIS A 118 45.37 -40.95 15.73
N SER A 119 44.77 -42.07 15.29
CA SER A 119 43.64 -42.05 14.37
C SER A 119 42.54 -43.02 14.83
N LEU A 120 41.30 -42.63 14.53
CA LEU A 120 40.13 -43.48 14.77
C LEU A 120 39.24 -43.42 13.54
N THR A 121 39.05 -44.55 12.89
CA THR A 121 38.13 -44.67 11.75
C THR A 121 37.02 -45.66 12.09
N ILE A 122 35.81 -45.34 11.68
CA ILE A 122 34.63 -46.21 11.81
C ILE A 122 34.11 -46.48 10.42
N SER A 123 34.14 -47.71 9.96
CA SER A 123 33.70 -48.06 8.61
C SER A 123 32.19 -47.99 8.47
N ASP A 124 31.45 -48.44 9.48
CA ASP A 124 30.00 -48.38 9.51
C ASP A 124 29.49 -48.18 10.95
N SER A 125 28.50 -47.31 11.14
CA SER A 125 27.86 -47.15 12.43
C SER A 125 26.38 -46.90 12.29
N THR A 126 25.60 -47.45 13.22
CA THR A 126 24.15 -47.19 13.32
C THR A 126 23.80 -46.60 14.68
N ILE A 127 22.93 -45.64 14.68
CA ILE A 127 22.33 -45.08 15.87
C ILE A 127 20.82 -45.26 15.72
N ASP A 128 20.21 -45.98 16.65
CA ASP A 128 18.80 -46.24 16.63
C ASP A 128 18.08 -45.53 17.78
N ASN A 129 17.11 -44.70 17.44
CA ASN A 129 16.20 -44.04 18.38
C ASN A 129 16.87 -43.18 19.48
N LEU A 130 17.87 -42.38 19.12
CA LEU A 130 18.53 -41.46 20.05
C LEU A 130 17.58 -40.32 20.46
N SER A 131 17.59 -40.02 21.76
CA SER A 131 16.95 -38.85 22.34
C SER A 131 17.98 -37.91 22.96
N LEU A 132 17.97 -36.65 22.54
CA LEU A 132 18.78 -35.57 23.11
C LEU A 132 17.85 -34.56 23.80
N LEU A 133 18.10 -34.34 25.09
CA LEU A 133 17.28 -33.44 25.92
C LEU A 133 18.12 -32.27 26.44
N SER A 134 17.72 -31.08 26.06
CA SER A 134 18.29 -29.82 26.55
C SER A 134 17.16 -28.78 26.73
N PRO A 135 17.31 -27.77 27.58
CA PRO A 135 16.36 -26.65 27.67
C PRO A 135 16.17 -25.91 26.35
N GLU A 136 17.20 -25.88 25.50
CA GLU A 136 17.20 -25.15 24.23
C GLU A 136 16.89 -26.01 23.01
N LEU A 137 17.06 -27.35 23.14
CA LEU A 137 16.91 -28.29 22.03
C LEU A 137 16.45 -29.65 22.53
N THR A 138 15.30 -30.08 22.07
CA THR A 138 14.81 -31.47 22.30
C THR A 138 14.79 -32.19 20.95
N LEU A 139 15.51 -33.34 20.88
CA LEU A 139 15.49 -34.18 19.72
C LEU A 139 15.03 -35.57 20.17
N ARG A 140 14.08 -36.16 19.46
CA ARG A 140 13.50 -37.45 19.75
C ARG A 140 13.48 -38.34 18.53
N GLY A 141 13.87 -39.60 18.74
CA GLY A 141 13.80 -40.61 17.71
C GLY A 141 14.77 -40.37 16.54
N LEU A 142 15.99 -39.94 16.83
CA LEU A 142 17.03 -39.89 15.81
C LEU A 142 17.54 -41.32 15.53
N SER A 143 17.40 -41.73 14.27
CA SER A 143 18.05 -42.91 13.72
C SER A 143 19.03 -42.45 12.63
N ALA A 144 20.27 -42.90 12.71
CA ALA A 144 21.33 -42.50 11.78
C ALA A 144 22.21 -43.69 11.38
N THR A 145 22.62 -43.66 10.12
CA THR A 145 23.72 -44.53 9.65
C THR A 145 24.84 -43.61 9.17
N LEU A 146 26.06 -43.93 9.61
CA LEU A 146 27.25 -43.19 9.21
C LEU A 146 28.26 -44.20 8.69
N SER A 147 28.79 -43.98 7.50
CA SER A 147 29.82 -44.79 6.90
C SER A 147 31.05 -43.97 6.57
N ASP A 148 32.21 -44.68 6.57
CA ASP A 148 33.51 -44.08 6.27
C ASP A 148 33.87 -42.89 7.15
N TRP A 149 33.66 -43.03 8.45
CA TRP A 149 33.82 -41.94 9.39
C TRP A 149 35.25 -41.88 9.96
N GLU A 150 35.98 -40.84 9.56
CA GLU A 150 37.30 -40.51 10.14
C GLU A 150 37.11 -39.49 11.27
N LEU A 151 37.31 -39.95 12.52
CA LEU A 151 37.08 -39.14 13.73
C LEU A 151 38.30 -38.37 14.19
N ILE A 152 39.46 -38.97 14.09
CA ILE A 152 40.73 -38.42 14.54
C ILE A 152 41.78 -38.72 13.47
N ASP A 153 42.12 -37.71 12.70
CA ASP A 153 43.34 -37.63 11.90
C ASP A 153 43.82 -36.18 11.98
N PRO A 154 44.99 -35.91 12.57
CA PRO A 154 45.50 -34.55 12.70
C PRO A 154 45.83 -33.91 11.35
N LYS A 155 45.84 -34.65 10.26
CA LYS A 155 46.20 -34.19 8.92
C LYS A 155 45.00 -34.06 7.96
N ARG A 156 43.87 -34.62 8.31
CA ARG A 156 42.69 -34.66 7.44
C ARG A 156 41.48 -34.07 8.13
N GLN A 157 40.59 -33.45 7.33
CA GLN A 157 39.29 -33.02 7.81
C GLN A 157 38.35 -34.23 7.93
N PRO A 158 37.47 -34.29 8.95
CA PRO A 158 36.55 -35.40 9.13
C PRO A 158 35.62 -35.51 7.91
N GLN A 159 35.48 -36.74 7.41
CA GLN A 159 34.59 -37.10 6.31
C GLN A 159 33.63 -38.17 6.79
N ALA A 160 32.36 -38.10 6.35
CA ALA A 160 31.40 -39.17 6.60
C ALA A 160 30.24 -39.10 5.58
N ASN A 161 29.81 -40.26 5.11
CA ASN A 161 28.51 -40.35 4.47
C ASN A 161 27.48 -40.58 5.57
N LEU A 162 26.40 -39.82 5.55
CA LEU A 162 25.38 -39.89 6.59
C LEU A 162 23.98 -40.05 6.00
N SER A 163 23.19 -40.92 6.64
CA SER A 163 21.75 -40.95 6.43
C SER A 163 21.12 -40.88 7.81
N LEU A 164 20.26 -39.87 8.02
CA LEU A 164 19.60 -39.69 9.30
C LEU A 164 18.10 -39.45 9.14
N GLY A 165 17.35 -39.99 10.09
CA GLY A 165 15.94 -39.70 10.29
C GLY A 165 15.72 -39.21 11.71
N ILE A 166 14.92 -38.13 11.87
CA ILE A 166 14.52 -37.58 13.17
C ILE A 166 13.02 -37.55 13.23
N ASN A 167 12.40 -38.15 14.24
CA ASN A 167 10.96 -38.10 14.38
C ASN A 167 10.49 -36.68 14.77
N GLN A 168 11.19 -36.05 15.71
CA GLN A 168 10.84 -34.73 16.21
C GLN A 168 12.08 -33.97 16.69
N LEU A 169 12.21 -32.73 16.25
CA LEU A 169 13.19 -31.77 16.72
C LEU A 169 12.49 -30.51 17.13
N GLU A 170 12.58 -30.16 18.40
CA GLU A 170 11.95 -29.01 19.00
C GLU A 170 12.99 -28.04 19.52
N THR A 171 12.83 -26.76 19.16
CA THR A 171 13.47 -25.63 19.78
C THR A 171 12.37 -24.71 20.36
N PRO A 172 12.67 -23.73 21.21
CA PRO A 172 11.67 -22.80 21.71
C PRO A 172 10.87 -22.07 20.63
N GLN A 173 11.40 -22.01 19.41
CA GLN A 173 10.86 -21.22 18.31
C GLN A 173 10.41 -22.05 17.11
N LEU A 174 10.84 -23.31 17.00
CA LEU A 174 10.61 -24.09 15.79
C LEU A 174 10.48 -25.57 16.10
N THR A 175 9.46 -26.20 15.53
CA THR A 175 9.26 -27.64 15.59
C THR A 175 9.38 -28.24 14.20
N LEU A 176 10.35 -29.16 14.00
CA LEU A 176 10.49 -29.98 12.81
C LEU A 176 10.06 -31.40 13.12
N ALA A 177 9.22 -31.97 12.26
CA ALA A 177 8.79 -33.36 12.40
C ALA A 177 9.18 -34.17 11.16
N ARG A 178 9.48 -35.45 11.36
CA ARG A 178 9.81 -36.41 10.29
C ARG A 178 10.94 -35.91 9.38
N LEU A 179 12.01 -35.37 9.97
CA LEU A 179 13.17 -34.95 9.21
C LEU A 179 13.94 -36.19 8.72
N SER A 180 14.20 -36.23 7.43
CA SER A 180 15.04 -37.25 6.79
C SER A 180 16.08 -36.58 5.92
N LEU A 181 17.33 -36.98 6.04
CA LEU A 181 18.47 -36.42 5.33
C LEU A 181 19.41 -37.51 4.88
N LYS A 182 19.85 -37.46 3.61
CA LYS A 182 20.98 -38.24 3.09
C LYS A 182 21.99 -37.26 2.53
N GLY A 183 23.25 -37.40 2.96
CA GLY A 183 24.25 -36.45 2.57
C GLY A 183 25.66 -36.87 2.92
N ARG A 184 26.58 -35.95 2.69
CA ARG A 184 28.03 -36.13 2.98
C ARG A 184 28.52 -34.94 3.79
N LEU A 185 29.27 -35.28 4.82
CA LEU A 185 29.98 -34.27 5.63
C LEU A 185 31.45 -34.28 5.20
N GLU A 186 32.00 -33.15 4.81
CA GLU A 186 33.41 -32.92 4.52
C GLU A 186 33.91 -31.75 5.36
N GLY A 187 34.65 -32.06 6.40
CA GLY A 187 35.07 -31.04 7.37
C GLY A 187 33.91 -30.42 8.08
N GLN A 188 33.63 -29.13 7.77
CA GLN A 188 32.51 -28.34 8.30
C GLN A 188 31.48 -28.01 7.22
N VAL A 189 31.51 -28.71 6.10
CA VAL A 189 30.55 -28.55 5.00
C VAL A 189 29.66 -29.78 4.95
N LEU A 190 28.35 -29.58 5.09
CA LEU A 190 27.33 -30.61 4.90
C LEU A 190 26.68 -30.43 3.55
N SER A 191 26.79 -31.39 2.68
CA SER A 191 26.11 -31.44 1.39
C SER A 191 25.05 -32.55 1.39
N THR A 192 23.87 -32.25 0.88
CA THR A 192 22.78 -33.21 0.76
C THR A 192 21.99 -33.00 -0.53
N ASP A 193 21.74 -34.11 -1.24
CA ASP A 193 20.88 -34.09 -2.42
C ASP A 193 19.40 -34.04 -2.04
N LYS A 194 19.07 -34.59 -0.87
CA LYS A 194 17.70 -34.69 -0.40
C LYS A 194 17.57 -34.57 1.11
N LEU A 195 16.94 -33.51 1.56
CA LEU A 195 16.40 -33.34 2.90
C LEU A 195 14.90 -33.22 2.80
N THR A 196 14.16 -33.96 3.63
CA THR A 196 12.68 -33.82 3.74
C THR A 196 12.31 -33.61 5.19
N THR A 197 11.36 -32.71 5.43
CA THR A 197 10.83 -32.47 6.78
C THR A 197 9.42 -31.90 6.71
N ASN A 198 8.65 -32.14 7.77
CA ASN A 198 7.39 -31.41 7.98
C ASN A 198 7.70 -30.12 8.76
N LEU A 199 7.32 -28.99 8.19
CA LEU A 199 7.55 -27.68 8.74
C LEU A 199 6.30 -26.80 8.47
N PHE A 200 5.84 -26.03 9.46
CA PHE A 200 4.67 -25.17 9.34
C PHE A 200 3.45 -25.90 8.74
N GLU A 201 3.12 -27.07 9.30
CA GLU A 201 2.03 -27.95 8.85
C GLU A 201 2.21 -28.55 7.43
N GLY A 202 3.21 -28.12 6.69
CA GLY A 202 3.49 -28.55 5.32
C GLY A 202 4.70 -29.47 5.19
N LEU A 203 4.99 -29.84 3.95
CA LEU A 203 6.14 -30.66 3.57
C LEU A 203 7.20 -29.78 2.89
N LEU A 204 8.43 -29.85 3.39
CA LEU A 204 9.61 -29.24 2.80
C LEU A 204 10.54 -30.32 2.27
N GLU A 205 10.96 -30.22 1.00
CA GLU A 205 11.97 -31.04 0.37
C GLU A 205 13.04 -30.14 -0.25
N THR A 206 14.34 -30.39 0.04
CA THR A 206 15.44 -29.58 -0.48
C THR A 206 16.70 -30.34 -0.66
N GLY A 207 17.51 -29.95 -1.66
CA GLY A 207 18.91 -30.27 -1.76
C GLY A 207 19.74 -29.05 -1.36
N MET A 208 20.74 -29.24 -0.49
CA MET A 208 21.47 -28.10 0.06
C MET A 208 22.96 -28.37 0.31
N VAL A 209 23.71 -27.27 0.36
CA VAL A 209 25.07 -27.22 0.91
C VAL A 209 25.11 -26.22 2.04
N LEU A 210 25.42 -26.67 3.24
CA LEU A 210 25.62 -25.85 4.42
C LEU A 210 27.13 -25.73 4.70
N ASN A 211 27.67 -24.53 4.55
CA ASN A 211 29.06 -24.21 4.89
C ASN A 211 29.08 -23.45 6.22
N TRP A 212 29.44 -24.16 7.30
CA TRP A 212 29.41 -23.58 8.64
C TRP A 212 30.48 -22.51 8.90
N PRO A 213 31.74 -22.64 8.45
CA PRO A 213 32.73 -21.56 8.56
C PRO A 213 32.32 -20.26 7.91
N GLU A 214 31.73 -20.35 6.73
CA GLU A 214 31.25 -19.17 5.98
C GLU A 214 29.85 -18.68 6.44
N ARG A 215 29.18 -19.50 7.25
CA ARG A 215 27.78 -19.28 7.65
C ARG A 215 26.87 -19.11 6.43
N SER A 216 27.10 -19.90 5.39
CA SER A 216 26.36 -19.84 4.15
C SER A 216 25.55 -21.11 3.92
N LEU A 217 24.32 -20.92 3.40
CA LEU A 217 23.41 -22.01 3.00
C LEU A 217 23.07 -21.82 1.53
N GLN A 218 23.43 -22.80 0.72
CA GLN A 218 23.05 -22.86 -0.69
C GLN A 218 22.00 -23.95 -0.87
N LEU A 219 20.82 -23.57 -1.36
CA LEU A 219 19.73 -24.48 -1.71
C LEU A 219 19.72 -24.65 -3.23
N HIS A 220 19.97 -25.85 -3.74
CA HIS A 220 19.91 -26.12 -5.18
C HIS A 220 18.45 -26.26 -5.66
N THR A 221 17.66 -26.96 -4.85
CA THR A 221 16.25 -27.17 -5.11
C THR A 221 15.48 -27.01 -3.80
N LEU A 222 14.33 -26.37 -3.86
CA LEU A 222 13.41 -26.25 -2.74
C LEU A 222 12.01 -26.60 -3.23
N LYS A 223 11.31 -27.51 -2.55
CA LYS A 223 9.89 -27.79 -2.78
C LYS A 223 9.16 -27.64 -1.46
N ALA A 224 8.26 -26.72 -1.40
CA ALA A 224 7.40 -26.46 -0.25
C ALA A 224 5.94 -26.73 -0.64
N ARG A 225 5.22 -27.55 0.14
CA ARG A 225 3.82 -27.91 -0.15
C ARG A 225 2.95 -27.78 1.07
N GLY A 226 1.83 -27.09 0.94
CA GLY A 226 0.80 -26.96 1.96
C GLY A 226 1.28 -26.28 3.24
N MET A 227 2.30 -25.42 3.16
CA MET A 227 2.85 -24.74 4.33
C MET A 227 1.96 -23.55 4.73
N ARG A 228 1.79 -23.39 6.04
CA ARG A 228 1.13 -22.22 6.65
C ARG A 228 2.11 -21.56 7.59
N VAL A 229 2.59 -20.39 7.19
CA VAL A 229 3.59 -19.62 7.94
C VAL A 229 2.90 -18.45 8.61
N GLU A 230 2.94 -18.38 9.92
CA GLU A 230 2.61 -17.18 10.65
C GLU A 230 3.91 -16.40 10.89
N LEU A 231 3.95 -15.12 10.49
CA LEU A 231 5.20 -14.34 10.64
C LEU A 231 5.62 -14.18 12.09
N GLY A 232 4.66 -14.25 13.02
CA GLY A 232 4.95 -14.29 14.47
C GLY A 232 5.68 -15.54 14.95
N ASP A 233 5.55 -16.66 14.22
CA ASP A 233 6.21 -17.94 14.56
C ASP A 233 7.63 -18.03 14.02
N LEU A 234 8.07 -17.06 13.23
CA LEU A 234 9.44 -17.03 12.75
C LEU A 234 10.42 -16.67 13.87
N PRO A 235 11.60 -17.33 13.94
CA PRO A 235 12.59 -17.06 14.94
C PRO A 235 12.96 -15.58 15.00
N GLN A 236 12.72 -14.93 16.15
CA GLN A 236 13.13 -13.55 16.39
C GLN A 236 14.57 -13.56 16.95
N GLY A 237 15.49 -12.85 16.31
CA GLY A 237 16.88 -12.74 16.74
C GLY A 237 17.86 -12.68 15.56
N GLU A 238 19.17 -12.64 15.90
CA GLU A 238 20.21 -12.70 14.88
C GLU A 238 20.23 -14.09 14.22
N PHE A 239 19.92 -14.11 12.93
CA PHE A 239 19.98 -15.34 12.16
C PHE A 239 21.43 -15.84 12.05
N PRO A 240 21.71 -17.13 12.34
CA PRO A 240 23.08 -17.61 12.42
C PRO A 240 23.81 -17.65 11.07
N LEU A 241 23.06 -17.58 9.97
CA LEU A 241 23.62 -17.56 8.61
C LEU A 241 23.87 -16.13 8.14
N ARG A 242 24.92 -15.95 7.35
CA ARG A 242 25.27 -14.68 6.70
C ARG A 242 24.78 -14.59 5.27
N ARG A 243 24.59 -15.73 4.62
CA ARG A 243 24.11 -15.78 3.24
C ARG A 243 23.23 -17.01 3.01
N ILE A 244 22.13 -16.79 2.28
CA ILE A 244 21.25 -17.85 1.79
C ILE A 244 21.04 -17.64 0.30
N THR A 245 21.35 -18.69 -0.49
CA THR A 245 21.08 -18.68 -1.94
C THR A 245 20.14 -19.82 -2.29
N LEU A 246 19.26 -19.60 -3.26
CA LEU A 246 18.39 -20.63 -3.81
C LEU A 246 18.40 -20.54 -5.34
N ASP A 247 18.79 -21.63 -5.99
CA ASP A 247 18.82 -21.69 -7.44
C ASP A 247 17.39 -21.80 -8.01
N ARG A 248 16.60 -22.78 -7.47
CA ARG A 248 15.21 -23.00 -7.88
C ARG A 248 14.34 -23.49 -6.72
N GLY A 249 13.25 -22.78 -6.46
CA GLY A 249 12.19 -23.16 -5.52
C GLY A 249 10.87 -23.41 -6.22
N GLN A 250 10.16 -24.45 -5.85
CA GLN A 250 8.78 -24.73 -6.21
C GLN A 250 7.92 -24.65 -4.96
N LEU A 251 6.94 -23.77 -4.99
CA LEU A 251 5.99 -23.53 -3.90
C LEU A 251 4.61 -24.02 -4.35
N ASP A 252 3.92 -24.79 -3.55
CA ASP A 252 2.61 -25.33 -3.85
C ASP A 252 1.69 -25.15 -2.62
N ARG A 253 0.67 -24.31 -2.75
CA ARG A 253 -0.29 -23.96 -1.69
C ARG A 253 0.39 -23.50 -0.40
N VAL A 254 1.27 -22.51 -0.53
CA VAL A 254 1.93 -21.87 0.61
C VAL A 254 1.10 -20.66 1.03
N SER A 255 0.78 -20.59 2.32
CA SER A 255 0.05 -19.44 2.91
C SER A 255 0.94 -18.76 3.93
N VAL A 256 0.85 -17.41 3.97
CA VAL A 256 1.59 -16.56 4.91
C VAL A 256 0.64 -15.60 5.56
N ASN A 257 0.60 -15.58 6.89
CA ASN A 257 -0.22 -14.66 7.67
C ASN A 257 0.66 -13.76 8.54
N ALA A 258 0.35 -12.48 8.54
CA ALA A 258 0.97 -11.48 9.40
C ALA A 258 -0.14 -10.73 10.14
N ILE A 259 -0.53 -11.25 11.30
CA ILE A 259 -1.69 -10.76 12.06
C ILE A 259 -1.51 -9.29 12.47
N GLU A 260 -0.31 -8.90 12.92
CA GLU A 260 -0.03 -7.51 13.34
C GLU A 260 -0.11 -6.49 12.18
N GLN A 261 0.13 -6.93 10.94
CA GLN A 261 0.06 -6.11 9.74
C GLN A 261 -1.25 -6.27 8.99
N GLU A 262 -2.19 -7.08 9.52
CA GLU A 262 -3.45 -7.44 8.88
C GLU A 262 -3.25 -8.00 7.45
N LEU A 263 -2.11 -8.67 7.20
CA LEU A 263 -1.74 -9.19 5.90
C LEU A 263 -1.96 -10.70 5.85
N SER A 264 -2.71 -11.17 4.86
CA SER A 264 -2.89 -12.58 4.56
C SER A 264 -2.59 -12.89 3.09
N LEU A 265 -1.77 -13.89 2.87
CA LEU A 265 -1.43 -14.45 1.56
C LEU A 265 -1.85 -15.92 1.57
N ASN A 266 -2.84 -16.31 0.78
CA ASN A 266 -3.38 -17.66 0.84
C ASN A 266 -3.14 -18.44 -0.45
N ASN A 267 -2.67 -19.70 -0.27
CA ASN A 267 -2.52 -20.71 -1.33
C ASN A 267 -1.66 -20.22 -2.51
N PHE A 268 -0.52 -19.61 -2.23
CA PHE A 268 0.46 -19.31 -3.28
C PHE A 268 1.01 -20.58 -3.91
N SER A 269 0.98 -20.67 -5.24
CA SER A 269 1.60 -21.76 -6.01
C SER A 269 2.43 -21.16 -7.14
N GLY A 270 3.74 -21.49 -7.15
CA GLY A 270 4.64 -20.83 -8.11
C GLY A 270 6.09 -21.27 -7.97
N GLN A 271 6.96 -20.46 -8.56
CA GLN A 271 8.41 -20.68 -8.57
C GLN A 271 9.15 -19.45 -8.03
N LEU A 272 10.15 -19.72 -7.21
CA LEU A 272 11.14 -18.76 -6.74
C LEU A 272 12.50 -19.15 -7.32
N THR A 273 13.15 -18.23 -8.03
CA THR A 273 14.45 -18.52 -8.69
C THR A 273 15.46 -17.43 -8.41
N ALA A 274 16.73 -17.80 -8.46
CA ALA A 274 17.87 -16.88 -8.26
C ALA A 274 17.73 -16.02 -6.97
N PHE A 275 17.23 -16.66 -5.89
CA PHE A 275 17.11 -15.98 -4.61
C PHE A 275 18.50 -15.86 -3.96
N ASP A 276 18.86 -14.65 -3.56
CA ASP A 276 20.09 -14.36 -2.81
C ASP A 276 19.77 -13.36 -1.70
N TRP A 277 20.05 -13.78 -0.48
CA TRP A 277 19.92 -12.96 0.71
C TRP A 277 21.25 -12.91 1.46
N GLN A 278 21.66 -11.73 1.88
CA GLN A 278 22.83 -11.50 2.72
C GLN A 278 22.41 -10.75 3.98
N ALA A 279 23.01 -11.11 5.11
CA ALA A 279 22.72 -10.45 6.40
C ALA A 279 22.93 -8.93 6.31
N GLY A 280 21.93 -8.17 6.74
CA GLY A 280 21.94 -6.69 6.66
C GLY A 280 21.54 -6.11 5.30
N SER A 281 21.18 -6.94 4.30
CA SER A 281 20.67 -6.49 3.02
C SER A 281 19.25 -7.02 2.74
N GLN A 282 18.51 -6.32 1.88
CA GLN A 282 17.25 -6.84 1.36
C GLN A 282 17.53 -7.99 0.36
N PRO A 283 16.67 -9.01 0.27
CA PRO A 283 16.85 -10.12 -0.66
C PRO A 283 16.66 -9.68 -2.13
N SER A 284 17.23 -10.50 -3.03
CA SER A 284 16.96 -10.43 -4.46
C SER A 284 16.44 -11.76 -4.99
N GLY A 285 15.71 -11.75 -6.10
CA GLY A 285 15.17 -12.95 -6.74
C GLY A 285 14.04 -12.69 -7.70
N TYR A 286 13.50 -13.80 -8.25
CA TYR A 286 12.35 -13.79 -9.14
C TYR A 286 11.30 -14.74 -8.60
N LEU A 287 10.09 -14.22 -8.42
CA LEU A 287 8.92 -14.98 -8.00
C LEU A 287 7.88 -14.96 -9.13
N SER A 288 7.32 -16.11 -9.48
CA SER A 288 6.22 -16.19 -10.45
C SER A 288 5.23 -17.26 -10.02
N GLY A 289 3.95 -17.02 -10.25
CA GLY A 289 2.94 -18.01 -9.88
C GLY A 289 1.55 -17.41 -9.73
N THR A 290 0.70 -18.19 -9.05
CA THR A 290 -0.69 -17.85 -8.75
C THR A 290 -0.90 -17.78 -7.24
N LEU A 291 -1.72 -16.85 -6.80
CA LEU A 291 -2.12 -16.66 -5.42
C LEU A 291 -3.66 -16.65 -5.38
N ALA A 292 -4.26 -17.47 -4.53
CA ALA A 292 -5.71 -17.55 -4.47
C ALA A 292 -6.33 -16.25 -3.96
N ASP A 293 -5.81 -15.73 -2.87
CA ASP A 293 -6.22 -14.44 -2.32
C ASP A 293 -5.10 -13.73 -1.56
N LEU A 294 -5.14 -12.40 -1.60
CA LEU A 294 -4.32 -11.46 -0.85
C LEU A 294 -5.25 -10.50 -0.12
N GLY A 295 -5.21 -10.51 1.19
CA GLY A 295 -5.95 -9.58 2.04
C GLY A 295 -5.03 -8.65 2.82
N ARG A 296 -5.40 -7.36 2.91
CA ARG A 296 -4.81 -6.41 3.84
C ARG A 296 -5.88 -5.42 4.29
N GLY A 297 -6.31 -5.55 5.54
CA GLY A 297 -7.43 -4.74 6.03
C GLY A 297 -8.67 -4.92 5.14
N LEU A 298 -9.14 -3.82 4.54
CA LEU A 298 -10.29 -3.81 3.63
C LEU A 298 -9.95 -4.16 2.16
N PHE A 299 -8.66 -4.23 1.81
CA PHE A 299 -8.24 -4.59 0.46
C PHE A 299 -8.17 -6.10 0.30
N GLN A 300 -8.93 -6.61 -0.66
CA GLN A 300 -8.94 -8.03 -1.00
C GLN A 300 -8.75 -8.20 -2.50
N LEU A 301 -7.73 -8.98 -2.87
CA LEU A 301 -7.44 -9.37 -4.25
C LEU A 301 -7.56 -10.88 -4.36
N GLU A 302 -8.12 -11.36 -5.46
CA GLU A 302 -8.42 -12.77 -5.67
C GLU A 302 -7.86 -13.27 -7.01
N ALA A 303 -7.59 -14.56 -7.08
CA ALA A 303 -7.11 -15.24 -8.29
C ALA A 303 -5.95 -14.49 -8.98
N ILE A 304 -4.98 -14.07 -8.18
CA ILE A 304 -3.84 -13.28 -8.65
C ILE A 304 -2.88 -14.21 -9.39
N GLU A 305 -2.49 -13.83 -10.58
CA GLU A 305 -1.37 -14.41 -11.32
C GLU A 305 -0.32 -13.32 -11.56
N GLY A 306 0.96 -13.67 -11.41
CA GLY A 306 1.95 -12.64 -11.60
C GLY A 306 3.39 -13.09 -11.55
N LYS A 307 4.24 -12.11 -11.84
CA LYS A 307 5.69 -12.18 -11.78
C LYS A 307 6.22 -11.01 -10.98
N LEU A 308 7.16 -11.27 -10.14
CA LEU A 308 7.82 -10.29 -9.28
C LEU A 308 9.34 -10.47 -9.38
N ALA A 309 10.04 -9.47 -9.86
CA ALA A 309 11.49 -9.37 -9.74
C ALA A 309 11.82 -8.39 -8.62
N PHE A 310 12.59 -8.81 -7.67
CA PHE A 310 12.95 -7.96 -6.53
C PHE A 310 14.45 -7.96 -6.28
N SER A 311 14.95 -6.80 -5.90
CA SER A 311 16.33 -6.53 -5.54
C SER A 311 16.38 -5.51 -4.40
N PRO A 312 17.53 -5.27 -3.77
CA PRO A 312 17.65 -4.27 -2.70
C PRO A 312 17.23 -2.85 -3.07
N ARG A 313 17.16 -2.55 -4.37
CA ARG A 313 16.85 -1.18 -4.84
C ARG A 313 15.55 -1.08 -5.61
N GLN A 314 15.10 -2.18 -6.21
CA GLN A 314 14.00 -2.15 -7.16
C GLN A 314 13.11 -3.38 -7.04
N ILE A 315 11.82 -3.15 -7.14
CA ILE A 315 10.79 -4.18 -7.26
C ILE A 315 10.07 -3.92 -8.58
N ASP A 316 10.10 -4.89 -9.51
CA ASP A 316 9.31 -4.90 -10.74
C ASP A 316 8.23 -5.97 -10.60
N ALA A 317 7.00 -5.63 -10.89
CA ALA A 317 5.87 -6.54 -10.81
C ALA A 317 4.97 -6.46 -12.03
N GLU A 318 4.49 -7.62 -12.46
CA GLU A 318 3.44 -7.81 -13.45
C GLU A 318 2.38 -8.70 -12.81
N LEU A 319 1.21 -8.15 -12.49
CA LEU A 319 0.15 -8.80 -11.73
C LEU A 319 -1.17 -8.67 -12.46
N GLN A 320 -1.94 -9.75 -12.52
CA GLN A 320 -3.32 -9.75 -12.99
C GLN A 320 -4.19 -10.57 -12.04
N GLY A 321 -5.47 -10.25 -11.96
CA GLY A 321 -6.37 -10.95 -11.06
C GLY A 321 -7.72 -10.29 -10.95
N LYS A 322 -8.41 -10.59 -9.85
CA LYS A 322 -9.73 -10.04 -9.53
C LYS A 322 -9.69 -9.22 -8.25
N ALA A 323 -10.46 -8.15 -8.22
CA ALA A 323 -10.68 -7.34 -7.03
C ALA A 323 -12.06 -6.68 -7.12
N TYR A 324 -12.79 -6.58 -6.01
CA TYR A 324 -14.07 -5.87 -5.95
C TYR A 324 -15.03 -6.25 -7.09
N GLU A 325 -15.21 -7.55 -7.35
CA GLU A 325 -16.04 -8.12 -8.42
C GLU A 325 -15.53 -7.89 -9.85
N GLY A 326 -14.49 -7.08 -10.05
CA GLY A 326 -13.88 -6.77 -11.33
C GLY A 326 -12.52 -7.43 -11.54
N GLU A 327 -11.85 -6.99 -12.61
CA GLU A 327 -10.53 -7.49 -13.01
C GLU A 327 -9.49 -6.37 -12.98
N PHE A 328 -8.26 -6.72 -12.65
CA PHE A 328 -7.13 -5.82 -12.73
C PHE A 328 -5.96 -6.44 -13.48
N ASN A 329 -5.20 -5.60 -14.15
CA ASN A 329 -3.89 -5.90 -14.68
C ASN A 329 -2.98 -4.72 -14.37
N VAL A 330 -1.84 -4.96 -13.72
CA VAL A 330 -0.91 -3.91 -13.32
C VAL A 330 0.53 -4.34 -13.58
N GLU A 331 1.27 -3.48 -14.26
CA GLU A 331 2.72 -3.57 -14.41
C GLU A 331 3.35 -2.32 -13.76
N PHE A 332 4.19 -2.53 -12.75
CA PHE A 332 4.83 -1.43 -12.06
C PHE A 332 6.28 -1.71 -11.70
N ALA A 333 7.03 -0.64 -11.47
CA ALA A 333 8.35 -0.65 -10.88
C ALA A 333 8.40 0.28 -9.68
N LEU A 334 8.91 -0.18 -8.55
CA LEU A 334 9.11 0.58 -7.33
C LEU A 334 10.61 0.70 -7.03
N ASP A 335 11.15 1.90 -7.07
CA ASP A 335 12.48 2.22 -6.56
C ASP A 335 12.36 2.52 -5.05
N THR A 336 12.90 1.62 -4.23
CA THR A 336 12.79 1.70 -2.77
C THR A 336 13.66 2.80 -2.16
N GLN A 337 14.75 3.18 -2.84
CA GLN A 337 15.67 4.23 -2.36
C GLN A 337 15.15 5.63 -2.70
N LEU A 338 14.62 5.80 -3.91
CA LEU A 338 14.07 7.07 -4.37
C LEU A 338 12.60 7.27 -3.98
N GLN A 339 11.98 6.28 -3.35
CA GLN A 339 10.54 6.26 -3.06
C GLN A 339 9.71 6.64 -4.30
N LYS A 340 10.10 6.05 -5.44
CA LYS A 340 9.50 6.33 -6.74
C LYS A 340 8.73 5.12 -7.23
N LEU A 341 7.43 5.31 -7.48
CA LEU A 341 6.56 4.32 -8.13
C LEU A 341 6.41 4.67 -9.61
N THR A 342 6.69 3.72 -10.49
CA THR A 342 6.44 3.84 -11.93
C THR A 342 5.37 2.83 -12.33
N LEU A 343 4.16 3.29 -12.61
CA LEU A 343 3.09 2.49 -13.21
C LEU A 343 3.31 2.45 -14.73
N LYS A 344 3.75 1.31 -15.26
CA LYS A 344 4.03 1.12 -16.69
C LYS A 344 2.74 0.90 -17.48
N ASP A 345 1.89 0.00 -17.00
CA ASP A 345 0.53 -0.24 -17.48
C ASP A 345 -0.35 -0.63 -16.30
N MET A 346 -1.52 -0.01 -16.17
CA MET A 346 -2.53 -0.37 -15.18
C MET A 346 -3.90 -0.31 -15.84
N ALA A 347 -4.61 -1.42 -15.82
CA ALA A 347 -5.97 -1.52 -16.31
C ALA A 347 -6.87 -2.12 -15.23
N LEU A 348 -7.98 -1.44 -14.95
CA LEU A 348 -9.03 -1.87 -14.02
C LEU A 348 -10.35 -1.93 -14.76
N SER A 349 -11.11 -3.01 -14.61
CA SER A 349 -12.40 -3.15 -15.29
C SER A 349 -13.47 -3.76 -14.39
N GLY A 350 -14.68 -3.21 -14.48
CA GLY A 350 -15.88 -3.74 -13.85
C GLY A 350 -15.87 -3.78 -12.33
N MET A 351 -15.02 -2.99 -11.65
CA MET A 351 -14.89 -3.00 -10.19
C MET A 351 -15.96 -2.16 -9.51
N ASP A 352 -16.47 -2.65 -8.36
CA ASP A 352 -17.33 -1.91 -7.43
C ASP A 352 -16.53 -1.61 -6.14
N ILE A 353 -15.93 -0.44 -6.08
CA ILE A 353 -14.99 -0.04 -5.03
C ILE A 353 -15.71 0.79 -3.98
N SER A 354 -15.78 0.31 -2.76
CA SER A 354 -16.28 1.07 -1.60
C SER A 354 -15.10 1.49 -0.73
N LEU A 355 -14.87 2.79 -0.63
CA LEU A 355 -13.80 3.40 0.14
C LEU A 355 -14.33 3.81 1.51
N PRO A 356 -13.77 3.32 2.62
CA PRO A 356 -14.25 3.62 3.97
C PRO A 356 -13.92 5.05 4.39
N GLU A 357 -14.46 5.47 5.52
CA GLU A 357 -14.06 6.71 6.19
C GLU A 357 -12.56 6.70 6.53
N GLY A 358 -11.86 7.82 6.33
CA GLY A 358 -10.43 7.97 6.64
C GLY A 358 -9.46 7.44 5.58
N TRP A 359 -9.93 6.79 4.50
CA TRP A 359 -9.06 6.23 3.46
C TRP A 359 -8.14 7.27 2.80
N TRP A 360 -8.62 8.52 2.70
CA TRP A 360 -7.87 9.60 2.07
C TRP A 360 -6.64 10.01 2.89
N GLN A 361 -6.78 10.01 4.22
CA GLN A 361 -5.68 10.31 5.14
C GLN A 361 -4.63 9.19 5.14
N GLU A 362 -5.08 7.93 5.14
CA GLU A 362 -4.19 6.78 5.03
C GLU A 362 -3.40 6.80 3.72
N TRP A 363 -4.05 7.08 2.61
CA TRP A 363 -3.39 7.23 1.31
C TRP A 363 -2.32 8.33 1.32
N GLN A 364 -2.63 9.50 1.90
CA GLN A 364 -1.66 10.59 2.01
C GLN A 364 -0.42 10.21 2.83
N GLY A 365 -0.57 9.40 3.87
CA GLY A 365 0.52 8.89 4.70
C GLY A 365 1.44 7.90 3.97
N TRP A 366 0.89 7.13 3.03
CA TRP A 366 1.62 6.04 2.36
C TRP A 366 2.20 6.41 0.99
N ARG A 367 1.72 7.48 0.35
CA ARG A 367 2.07 7.81 -1.04
C ARG A 367 3.59 7.95 -1.25
N PRO A 368 4.15 7.42 -2.36
CA PRO A 368 5.52 7.65 -2.77
C PRO A 368 5.80 9.15 -3.02
N GLN A 369 7.07 9.56 -2.91
CA GLN A 369 7.47 10.94 -3.20
C GLN A 369 7.28 11.31 -4.68
N GLN A 370 7.45 10.32 -5.56
CA GLN A 370 7.21 10.48 -6.98
C GLN A 370 6.40 9.29 -7.52
N ILE A 371 5.37 9.60 -8.31
CA ILE A 371 4.58 8.60 -9.05
C ILE A 371 4.63 8.96 -10.52
N ASP A 372 5.17 8.06 -11.33
CA ASP A 372 5.18 8.17 -12.79
C ASP A 372 4.17 7.17 -13.38
N VAL A 373 3.23 7.67 -14.14
CA VAL A 373 2.20 6.87 -14.81
C VAL A 373 2.45 6.92 -16.31
N ARG A 374 2.80 5.80 -16.93
CA ARG A 374 2.88 5.72 -18.39
C ARG A 374 1.54 5.47 -19.03
N LYS A 375 0.78 4.53 -18.45
CA LYS A 375 -0.57 4.22 -18.93
C LYS A 375 -1.44 3.76 -17.76
N LEU A 376 -2.62 4.37 -17.64
CA LEU A 376 -3.66 4.01 -16.69
C LEU A 376 -5.00 3.98 -17.43
N ALA A 377 -5.72 2.88 -17.35
CA ALA A 377 -7.01 2.70 -17.98
C ALA A 377 -8.03 2.14 -16.98
N PHE A 378 -9.19 2.78 -16.89
CA PHE A 378 -10.35 2.28 -16.14
C PHE A 378 -11.50 2.03 -17.13
N ASP A 379 -12.21 0.94 -16.94
CA ASP A 379 -13.42 0.64 -17.70
C ASP A 379 -14.56 0.22 -16.77
N LYS A 380 -15.66 0.98 -16.81
CA LYS A 380 -16.89 0.73 -16.06
C LYS A 380 -16.70 0.56 -14.56
N LEU A 381 -15.84 1.38 -13.94
CA LEU A 381 -15.68 1.35 -12.50
C LEU A 381 -16.87 2.02 -11.82
N LYS A 382 -17.24 1.49 -10.65
CA LYS A 382 -18.08 2.14 -9.68
C LYS A 382 -17.23 2.42 -8.44
N VAL A 383 -17.22 3.67 -8.00
CA VAL A 383 -16.49 4.12 -6.80
C VAL A 383 -17.44 4.83 -5.87
N LEU A 384 -17.49 4.37 -4.64
CA LEU A 384 -18.27 4.99 -3.58
C LEU A 384 -17.33 5.35 -2.42
N SER A 385 -17.20 6.62 -2.09
CA SER A 385 -16.43 7.11 -0.96
C SER A 385 -17.35 7.57 0.16
N PHE A 386 -17.12 7.06 1.37
CA PHE A 386 -17.81 7.47 2.60
C PHE A 386 -17.00 8.47 3.43
N ASP A 387 -15.89 8.98 2.88
CA ASP A 387 -15.04 9.96 3.55
C ASP A 387 -15.67 11.36 3.47
N ASP A 388 -15.86 12.03 4.60
CA ASP A 388 -16.44 13.38 4.68
C ASP A 388 -15.59 14.42 3.94
N ALA A 389 -14.27 14.21 3.85
CA ALA A 389 -13.38 15.10 3.10
C ALA A 389 -13.52 14.95 1.58
N LEU A 390 -14.04 13.81 1.11
CA LEU A 390 -14.26 13.53 -0.31
C LEU A 390 -15.51 12.65 -0.50
N PRO A 391 -16.72 13.15 -0.25
CA PRO A 391 -17.97 12.43 -0.45
C PRO A 391 -18.24 12.27 -1.94
N LEU A 392 -17.91 11.12 -2.52
CA LEU A 392 -17.95 10.88 -3.95
C LEU A 392 -18.67 9.57 -4.27
N SER A 393 -19.64 9.63 -5.19
CA SER A 393 -20.17 8.44 -5.86
C SER A 393 -19.99 8.57 -7.36
N LEU A 394 -19.29 7.62 -7.98
CA LEU A 394 -18.98 7.62 -9.39
C LEU A 394 -19.35 6.28 -10.01
N THR A 395 -20.22 6.28 -11.00
CA THR A 395 -20.74 5.06 -11.63
C THR A 395 -20.43 5.04 -13.13
N GLY A 396 -20.02 3.86 -13.62
CA GLY A 396 -19.68 3.68 -15.04
C GLY A 396 -18.47 4.47 -15.47
N TRP A 397 -17.50 4.66 -14.56
CA TRP A 397 -16.32 5.48 -14.81
C TRP A 397 -15.36 4.78 -15.76
N GLN A 398 -14.99 5.50 -16.82
CA GLN A 398 -13.95 5.18 -17.75
C GLN A 398 -12.89 6.27 -17.68
N LEU A 399 -11.62 5.88 -17.57
CA LEU A 399 -10.49 6.79 -17.54
C LEU A 399 -9.38 6.24 -18.42
N TYR A 400 -8.79 7.11 -19.22
CA TYR A 400 -7.52 6.87 -19.88
C TYR A 400 -6.56 8.00 -19.54
N LEU A 401 -5.40 7.66 -18.98
CA LEU A 401 -4.37 8.59 -18.60
C LEU A 401 -3.03 8.08 -19.11
N SER A 402 -2.25 8.93 -19.77
CA SER A 402 -0.91 8.57 -20.21
C SER A 402 0.12 9.64 -19.86
N ASP A 403 1.33 9.18 -19.57
CA ASP A 403 2.54 10.00 -19.41
C ASP A 403 2.43 11.12 -18.37
N LEU A 404 1.86 10.81 -17.20
CA LEU A 404 1.78 11.71 -16.05
C LEU A 404 2.92 11.44 -15.05
N SER A 405 3.53 12.49 -14.56
CA SER A 405 4.44 12.45 -13.41
C SER A 405 3.90 13.33 -12.28
N LEU A 406 3.76 12.74 -11.09
CA LEU A 406 3.38 13.43 -9.87
C LEU A 406 4.60 13.51 -8.95
N ARG A 407 5.07 14.71 -8.65
CA ARG A 407 6.12 14.98 -7.67
C ARG A 407 5.51 15.69 -6.47
N GLY A 408 5.33 14.95 -5.38
CA GLY A 408 4.48 15.42 -4.29
C GLY A 408 3.05 15.66 -4.78
N THR A 409 2.58 16.91 -4.77
CA THR A 409 1.25 17.30 -5.28
C THR A 409 1.28 17.94 -6.68
N GLN A 410 2.46 18.10 -7.29
CA GLN A 410 2.62 18.81 -8.56
C GLN A 410 2.56 17.84 -9.74
N PRO A 411 1.52 17.90 -10.58
CA PRO A 411 1.45 17.13 -11.81
C PRO A 411 2.30 17.76 -12.91
N GLY A 412 2.93 16.91 -13.71
CA GLY A 412 3.70 17.29 -14.88
C GLY A 412 3.72 16.20 -15.94
N PRO A 413 4.02 16.49 -17.19
CA PRO A 413 4.15 15.48 -18.22
C PRO A 413 5.44 14.67 -18.03
N LEU A 414 5.34 13.35 -18.16
CA LEU A 414 6.49 12.44 -18.05
C LEU A 414 7.37 12.50 -19.32
N LEU A 415 6.75 12.43 -20.49
CA LEU A 415 7.40 12.41 -21.82
C LEU A 415 7.01 13.64 -22.67
N GLY A 416 6.84 14.80 -22.04
CA GLY A 416 6.53 16.06 -22.72
C GLY A 416 5.02 16.32 -22.93
N ARG A 417 4.16 15.32 -22.88
CA ARG A 417 2.72 15.46 -23.06
C ARG A 417 1.98 14.39 -22.26
N THR A 418 1.06 14.82 -21.40
CA THR A 418 0.11 13.94 -20.69
C THR A 418 -1.25 14.05 -21.35
N ARG A 419 -1.91 12.93 -21.60
CA ARG A 419 -3.29 12.88 -22.11
C ARG A 419 -4.21 12.34 -21.04
N ILE A 420 -5.36 12.98 -20.85
CA ILE A 420 -6.39 12.61 -19.89
C ILE A 420 -7.72 12.54 -20.63
N GLU A 421 -8.34 11.38 -20.65
CA GLU A 421 -9.70 11.18 -21.15
C GLU A 421 -10.50 10.49 -20.05
N SER A 422 -11.65 11.03 -19.70
CA SER A 422 -12.53 10.43 -18.70
C SER A 422 -13.99 10.52 -19.16
N LYS A 423 -14.77 9.48 -18.84
CA LYS A 423 -16.21 9.44 -19.06
C LYS A 423 -16.84 8.80 -17.83
N TRP A 424 -18.03 9.26 -17.48
CA TRP A 424 -18.83 8.66 -16.42
C TRP A 424 -20.31 8.67 -16.78
N PHE A 425 -21.02 7.68 -16.29
CA PHE A 425 -22.45 7.63 -16.42
C PHE A 425 -23.12 8.56 -15.41
N GLU A 426 -22.73 8.46 -14.13
CA GLU A 426 -23.22 9.31 -13.06
C GLU A 426 -22.10 9.62 -12.07
N LEU A 427 -21.96 10.89 -11.74
CA LEU A 427 -21.10 11.45 -10.70
C LEU A 427 -22.00 12.16 -9.69
N VAL A 428 -21.90 11.80 -8.42
CA VAL A 428 -22.52 12.55 -7.31
C VAL A 428 -21.40 13.02 -6.40
N TRP A 429 -21.29 14.29 -6.21
CA TRP A 429 -20.30 14.92 -5.34
C TRP A 429 -20.99 16.00 -4.50
N ASP A 430 -20.91 15.86 -3.18
CA ASP A 430 -21.52 16.78 -2.22
C ASP A 430 -22.97 17.16 -2.58
N GLY A 431 -23.79 16.15 -2.90
CA GLY A 431 -25.19 16.34 -3.28
C GLY A 431 -25.44 16.82 -4.71
N LEU A 432 -24.42 17.23 -5.46
CA LEU A 432 -24.52 17.53 -6.88
C LEU A 432 -24.44 16.26 -7.72
N SER A 433 -25.43 16.05 -8.57
CA SER A 433 -25.45 14.96 -9.54
C SER A 433 -25.11 15.48 -10.92
N ALA A 434 -24.23 14.77 -11.64
CA ALA A 434 -23.82 15.06 -13.00
C ALA A 434 -23.80 13.77 -13.81
N ARG A 435 -24.53 13.72 -14.94
CA ARG A 435 -24.68 12.50 -15.75
C ARG A 435 -24.02 12.65 -17.12
N ASN A 436 -23.73 11.50 -17.74
CA ASN A 436 -23.16 11.42 -19.11
C ASN A 436 -21.95 12.35 -19.29
N GLY A 437 -21.09 12.36 -18.27
CA GLY A 437 -19.95 13.25 -18.25
C GLY A 437 -18.82 12.81 -19.16
N VAL A 438 -18.13 13.78 -19.75
CA VAL A 438 -16.94 13.60 -20.60
C VAL A 438 -15.92 14.65 -20.22
N LEU A 439 -14.68 14.23 -19.98
CA LEU A 439 -13.51 15.07 -19.79
C LEU A 439 -12.45 14.64 -20.81
N ASP A 440 -11.90 15.58 -21.56
CA ASP A 440 -10.77 15.40 -22.45
C ASP A 440 -9.80 16.55 -22.25
N GLY A 441 -8.56 16.24 -21.94
CA GLY A 441 -7.56 17.25 -21.65
C GLY A 441 -6.14 16.77 -21.88
N GLU A 442 -5.24 17.75 -21.87
CA GLU A 442 -3.83 17.56 -22.13
C GLU A 442 -2.98 18.45 -21.24
N LEU A 443 -1.89 17.89 -20.76
CA LEU A 443 -0.89 18.59 -19.96
C LEU A 443 0.44 18.57 -20.67
N THR A 444 1.01 19.74 -20.93
CA THR A 444 2.39 19.91 -21.45
C THR A 444 3.26 20.63 -20.40
N PRO A 445 4.57 20.75 -20.59
CA PRO A 445 5.42 21.53 -19.69
C PRO A 445 4.99 22.99 -19.56
N SER A 446 4.44 23.59 -20.63
CA SER A 446 4.07 25.00 -20.68
C SER A 446 2.58 25.28 -20.55
N THR A 447 1.71 24.28 -20.78
CA THR A 447 0.24 24.50 -20.82
C THR A 447 -0.53 23.37 -20.18
N TRP A 448 -1.68 23.71 -19.61
CA TRP A 448 -2.79 22.80 -19.34
C TRP A 448 -3.88 23.12 -20.35
N GLN A 449 -4.33 22.14 -21.09
CA GLN A 449 -5.40 22.28 -22.06
C GLN A 449 -6.55 21.35 -21.69
N LEU A 450 -7.70 21.92 -21.44
CA LEU A 450 -8.98 21.23 -21.31
C LEU A 450 -9.72 21.37 -22.62
N ASN A 451 -9.71 20.33 -23.45
CA ASN A 451 -10.41 20.34 -24.73
C ASN A 451 -11.91 20.37 -24.51
N ARG A 452 -12.36 19.57 -23.53
CA ARG A 452 -13.78 19.45 -23.20
C ARG A 452 -13.97 18.87 -21.78
N LEU A 453 -14.81 19.53 -21.02
CA LEU A 453 -15.53 18.98 -19.87
C LEU A 453 -17.00 19.23 -20.10
N SER A 454 -17.83 18.20 -20.18
CA SER A 454 -19.27 18.38 -20.35
C SER A 454 -20.03 17.33 -19.56
N SER A 455 -21.17 17.74 -19.00
CA SER A 455 -22.08 16.85 -18.27
C SER A 455 -23.50 17.35 -18.32
N GLU A 456 -24.45 16.44 -18.25
CA GLU A 456 -25.86 16.72 -18.00
C GLU A 456 -26.08 16.85 -16.51
N LEU A 457 -26.85 17.85 -16.11
CA LEU A 457 -27.23 18.14 -14.73
C LEU A 457 -28.71 17.79 -14.52
N PRO A 458 -29.19 17.65 -13.28
CA PRO A 458 -30.61 17.47 -13.01
C PRO A 458 -31.49 18.57 -13.66
N ASP A 459 -32.75 18.24 -13.89
CA ASP A 459 -33.77 19.13 -14.40
C ASP A 459 -33.41 19.79 -15.76
N GLU A 460 -32.88 18.98 -16.70
CA GLU A 460 -32.48 19.41 -18.04
C GLU A 460 -31.28 20.37 -18.07
N GLY A 461 -30.58 20.51 -16.92
CA GLY A 461 -29.37 21.31 -16.85
C GLY A 461 -28.20 20.72 -17.61
N SER A 462 -27.28 21.57 -18.04
CA SER A 462 -26.02 21.10 -18.64
C SER A 462 -24.88 22.07 -18.38
N LEU A 463 -23.67 21.50 -18.29
CA LEU A 463 -22.43 22.24 -18.13
C LEU A 463 -21.45 21.84 -19.21
N SER A 464 -20.81 22.80 -19.86
CA SER A 464 -19.70 22.58 -20.79
C SER A 464 -18.59 23.58 -20.49
N LEU A 465 -17.38 23.08 -20.36
CA LEU A 465 -16.18 23.85 -20.07
C LEU A 465 -15.06 23.44 -21.01
N SER A 466 -14.34 24.40 -21.55
CA SER A 466 -13.07 24.19 -22.26
C SER A 466 -12.12 25.33 -21.93
N GLY A 467 -10.82 25.08 -22.04
CA GLY A 467 -9.86 26.12 -21.73
C GLY A 467 -8.42 25.72 -21.90
N GLN A 468 -7.57 26.71 -21.85
CA GLN A 468 -6.12 26.54 -21.86
C GLN A 468 -5.52 27.44 -20.78
N TRP A 469 -4.63 26.90 -19.99
CA TRP A 469 -3.90 27.65 -18.96
C TRP A 469 -2.41 27.64 -19.24
N GLY A 470 -1.85 28.82 -19.50
CA GLY A 470 -0.42 29.04 -19.65
C GLY A 470 0.30 28.92 -18.31
N LYS A 471 1.42 28.20 -18.28
CA LYS A 471 2.30 28.07 -17.09
C LYS A 471 3.48 29.03 -17.14
N VAL A 472 3.74 29.62 -18.30
CA VAL A 472 4.91 30.49 -18.55
C VAL A 472 4.39 31.94 -18.71
N PRO A 473 5.04 32.94 -18.09
CA PRO A 473 4.67 34.33 -18.24
C PRO A 473 4.58 34.75 -19.72
N GLY A 474 3.53 35.53 -20.05
CA GLY A 474 3.24 35.96 -21.43
C GLY A 474 2.48 34.96 -22.28
N GLN A 475 2.14 33.80 -21.73
CA GLN A 475 1.26 32.83 -22.38
C GLN A 475 -0.19 33.08 -21.96
N GLU A 476 -1.04 33.41 -22.92
CA GLU A 476 -2.44 33.67 -22.66
C GLU A 476 -3.19 32.39 -22.21
N SER A 477 -3.96 32.53 -21.14
CA SER A 477 -4.93 31.54 -20.68
C SER A 477 -6.29 31.90 -21.19
N ARG A 478 -7.09 30.92 -21.62
CA ARG A 478 -8.46 31.10 -22.09
C ARG A 478 -9.38 30.14 -21.37
N LEU A 479 -10.56 30.60 -20.98
CA LEU A 479 -11.64 29.83 -20.37
C LEU A 479 -12.94 30.07 -21.10
N GLN A 480 -13.58 29.02 -21.59
CA GLN A 480 -14.91 29.05 -22.17
C GLN A 480 -15.82 28.16 -21.33
N LEU A 481 -16.85 28.74 -20.76
CA LEU A 481 -17.85 28.06 -19.93
C LEU A 481 -19.24 28.33 -20.50
N GLN A 482 -20.02 27.27 -20.67
CA GLN A 482 -21.43 27.32 -21.02
C GLN A 482 -22.21 26.46 -20.03
N GLY A 483 -23.07 27.11 -19.25
CA GLY A 483 -24.03 26.47 -18.36
C GLY A 483 -25.45 26.76 -18.82
N LYS A 484 -26.29 25.74 -18.88
CA LYS A 484 -27.72 25.90 -19.19
C LYS A 484 -28.54 25.33 -18.07
N GLN A 485 -29.59 26.06 -17.69
CA GLN A 485 -30.53 25.64 -16.64
C GLN A 485 -29.83 25.22 -15.34
N LEU A 486 -28.74 25.94 -14.98
CA LEU A 486 -28.00 25.65 -13.73
C LEU A 486 -28.87 26.00 -12.54
N ASP A 487 -28.94 25.16 -11.53
CA ASP A 487 -29.67 25.33 -10.29
C ASP A 487 -28.92 26.31 -9.36
N LEU A 488 -29.39 27.55 -9.23
CA LEU A 488 -28.71 28.59 -8.47
C LEU A 488 -28.57 28.24 -6.98
N GLU A 489 -29.55 27.55 -6.39
CA GLU A 489 -29.50 27.17 -4.99
C GLU A 489 -28.37 26.17 -4.72
N LYS A 490 -28.30 25.09 -5.50
CA LYS A 490 -27.27 24.09 -5.38
C LYS A 490 -25.86 24.61 -5.66
N TRP A 491 -25.74 25.45 -6.70
CA TRP A 491 -24.44 26.08 -7.00
C TRP A 491 -24.06 27.11 -5.94
N GLY A 492 -25.06 27.84 -5.38
CA GLY A 492 -24.85 28.77 -4.27
C GLY A 492 -24.33 28.04 -3.01
N GLU A 493 -24.92 26.90 -2.64
CA GLU A 493 -24.47 26.07 -1.53
C GLU A 493 -23.03 25.58 -1.74
N LEU A 494 -22.72 25.02 -2.92
CA LEU A 494 -21.37 24.54 -3.26
C LEU A 494 -20.32 25.66 -3.19
N LEU A 495 -20.67 26.85 -3.66
CA LEU A 495 -19.76 28.01 -3.67
C LEU A 495 -19.75 28.76 -2.33
N HIS A 496 -20.49 28.27 -1.32
CA HIS A 496 -20.66 28.93 -0.02
C HIS A 496 -21.13 30.37 -0.17
N ALA A 497 -22.06 30.60 -1.11
CA ALA A 497 -22.62 31.93 -1.36
C ALA A 497 -23.34 32.46 -0.10
N PRO A 498 -23.13 33.72 0.30
CA PRO A 498 -23.70 34.27 1.53
C PRO A 498 -25.21 34.44 1.49
N VAL A 499 -25.82 34.18 0.34
CA VAL A 499 -27.25 34.38 0.07
C VAL A 499 -27.82 33.20 -0.71
N SER A 500 -29.00 32.76 -0.34
CA SER A 500 -29.72 31.72 -1.08
C SER A 500 -30.53 32.39 -2.22
N LEU A 501 -30.10 32.08 -3.45
CA LEU A 501 -30.80 32.48 -4.67
C LEU A 501 -31.30 31.21 -5.36
N ALA A 502 -32.60 30.99 -5.36
CA ALA A 502 -33.24 29.87 -6.03
C ALA A 502 -33.59 30.19 -7.49
N GLY A 503 -33.66 29.15 -8.33
CA GLY A 503 -34.05 29.31 -9.75
C GLY A 503 -33.02 28.72 -10.69
N LYS A 504 -33.28 28.87 -11.99
CA LYS A 504 -32.42 28.34 -13.06
C LYS A 504 -31.71 29.48 -13.77
N VAL A 505 -30.42 29.28 -14.08
CA VAL A 505 -29.60 30.27 -14.78
C VAL A 505 -28.90 29.67 -15.98
N ASP A 506 -28.91 30.45 -17.07
CA ASP A 506 -28.02 30.20 -18.22
C ASP A 506 -26.80 31.12 -18.08
N LEU A 507 -25.61 30.55 -18.19
CA LEU A 507 -24.32 31.22 -18.06
C LEU A 507 -23.45 30.91 -19.26
N GLU A 508 -22.92 31.98 -19.89
CA GLU A 508 -21.97 31.85 -21.00
C GLU A 508 -20.80 32.80 -20.76
N THR A 509 -19.60 32.30 -20.84
CA THR A 509 -18.39 33.10 -20.70
C THR A 509 -17.28 32.66 -21.61
N ASP A 510 -16.53 33.60 -22.19
CA ASP A 510 -15.29 33.41 -22.91
C ASP A 510 -14.28 34.42 -22.42
N LEU A 511 -13.39 34.02 -21.56
CA LEU A 511 -12.40 34.88 -20.89
C LEU A 511 -10.98 34.50 -21.28
N GLN A 512 -10.13 35.49 -21.43
CA GLN A 512 -8.70 35.35 -21.69
C GLN A 512 -7.94 36.23 -20.71
N ALA A 513 -6.86 35.71 -20.16
CA ALA A 513 -5.97 36.47 -19.28
C ALA A 513 -4.58 35.82 -19.18
N ASP A 514 -3.58 36.56 -18.76
CA ASP A 514 -2.27 36.00 -18.37
C ASP A 514 -2.34 35.55 -16.90
N LEU A 515 -2.50 34.23 -16.68
CA LEU A 515 -2.59 33.62 -15.35
C LEU A 515 -1.27 33.06 -14.85
N ALA A 516 -0.18 33.16 -15.61
CA ALA A 516 1.10 32.58 -15.24
C ALA A 516 1.61 33.18 -13.90
N PRO A 517 2.13 32.32 -12.99
CA PRO A 517 2.70 32.79 -11.74
C PRO A 517 3.91 33.70 -12.00
N GLN A 518 3.86 34.93 -11.47
CA GLN A 518 4.99 35.86 -11.52
C GLN A 518 5.81 35.73 -10.23
N PRO A 519 7.15 35.80 -10.32
CA PRO A 519 7.98 35.88 -9.13
C PRO A 519 7.75 37.25 -8.47
N GLU A 520 7.34 37.20 -7.19
CA GLU A 520 7.23 38.30 -6.22
C GLU A 520 6.14 39.40 -6.39
N GLN A 521 5.15 39.28 -5.49
CA GLN A 521 4.40 40.39 -4.81
C GLN A 521 3.50 41.37 -5.61
N THR A 522 3.28 41.21 -6.88
CA THR A 522 2.23 41.97 -7.56
C THR A 522 0.97 41.12 -7.76
N PRO A 523 -0.24 41.63 -7.49
CA PRO A 523 -1.48 40.93 -7.85
C PRO A 523 -1.37 40.55 -9.33
N GLY A 524 -1.55 39.23 -9.61
CA GLY A 524 -1.22 38.64 -10.89
C GLY A 524 -1.63 39.45 -12.09
N ASN A 525 -0.85 39.39 -13.16
CA ASN A 525 -1.02 40.16 -14.40
C ASN A 525 -2.42 40.00 -15.03
N TRP A 526 -3.19 38.97 -14.59
CA TRP A 526 -4.53 38.69 -15.04
C TRP A 526 -5.50 39.88 -14.87
N ARG A 527 -5.38 40.67 -13.78
CA ARG A 527 -6.22 41.86 -13.55
C ARG A 527 -6.05 42.92 -14.64
N ARG A 528 -4.88 42.98 -15.29
CA ARG A 528 -4.57 43.93 -16.36
C ARG A 528 -4.78 43.38 -17.75
N THR A 529 -4.72 42.05 -17.88
CA THR A 529 -4.78 41.38 -19.19
C THR A 529 -6.13 40.73 -19.46
N LEU A 530 -7.06 40.75 -18.48
CA LEU A 530 -8.40 40.15 -18.64
C LEU A 530 -9.13 40.74 -19.84
N GLN A 531 -9.57 39.87 -20.73
CA GLN A 531 -10.37 40.17 -21.92
C GLN A 531 -11.48 39.16 -22.07
N GLY A 532 -12.55 39.50 -22.76
CA GLY A 532 -13.59 38.56 -23.11
C GLY A 532 -15.00 39.01 -22.78
N SER A 533 -15.92 38.05 -22.65
CA SER A 533 -17.33 38.32 -22.41
C SER A 533 -17.93 37.39 -21.37
N LEU A 534 -18.92 37.90 -20.68
CA LEU A 534 -19.77 37.19 -19.71
C LEU A 534 -21.23 37.48 -20.02
N SER A 535 -22.07 36.45 -20.12
CA SER A 535 -23.53 36.57 -20.26
C SER A 535 -24.21 35.67 -19.23
N LEU A 536 -25.11 36.26 -18.45
CA LEU A 536 -25.91 35.53 -17.46
C LEU A 536 -27.39 35.88 -17.71
N GLU A 537 -28.25 34.86 -17.78
CA GLU A 537 -29.69 35.02 -17.92
C GLU A 537 -30.40 34.05 -16.96
N ALA A 538 -31.19 34.57 -16.03
CA ALA A 538 -32.03 33.78 -15.14
C ALA A 538 -33.51 34.18 -15.32
N ARG A 539 -34.39 33.18 -15.41
CA ARG A 539 -35.84 33.34 -15.52
C ARG A 539 -36.49 32.83 -14.25
N ASP A 540 -37.44 33.64 -13.75
CA ASP A 540 -38.16 33.37 -12.53
C ASP A 540 -37.28 33.03 -11.30
N PRO A 541 -36.09 33.68 -11.11
CA PRO A 541 -35.28 33.44 -9.92
C PRO A 541 -35.93 34.04 -8.69
N PHE A 542 -35.60 33.49 -7.54
CA PHE A 542 -36.16 33.89 -6.27
C PHE A 542 -35.04 34.10 -5.24
N TRP A 543 -35.09 35.25 -4.58
CA TRP A 543 -34.11 35.60 -3.56
C TRP A 543 -34.74 35.44 -2.18
N ASP A 544 -34.35 34.42 -1.45
CA ASP A 544 -34.85 34.12 -0.11
C ASP A 544 -34.27 35.10 0.91
N LYS A 545 -35.12 35.62 1.81
CA LYS A 545 -34.76 36.57 2.88
C LYS A 545 -34.12 37.87 2.39
N VAL A 546 -34.41 38.31 1.18
CA VAL A 546 -33.95 39.56 0.63
C VAL A 546 -35.15 40.33 -0.02
N GLY A 547 -35.69 41.28 0.68
CA GLY A 547 -36.89 42.06 0.27
C GLY A 547 -36.53 43.35 -0.45
N ILE A 548 -36.33 43.30 -1.77
CA ILE A 548 -36.03 44.49 -2.58
C ILE A 548 -37.32 45.35 -2.79
N ASP A 549 -38.43 44.73 -3.24
CA ASP A 549 -39.65 45.44 -3.53
C ASP A 549 -40.23 46.20 -2.31
N PRO A 550 -40.35 45.61 -1.10
CA PRO A 550 -40.80 46.34 0.08
C PRO A 550 -39.87 47.49 0.48
N LEU A 551 -38.56 47.31 0.31
CA LEU A 551 -37.56 48.33 0.61
C LEU A 551 -37.73 49.55 -0.33
N LEU A 552 -37.84 49.30 -1.64
CA LEU A 552 -38.00 50.33 -2.64
C LEU A 552 -39.35 51.03 -2.50
N ASP A 553 -40.45 50.30 -2.27
CA ASP A 553 -41.78 50.88 -2.04
C ASP A 553 -41.80 51.82 -0.83
N ASN A 554 -41.04 51.53 0.22
CA ASN A 554 -40.92 52.41 1.38
C ASN A 554 -40.11 53.66 1.04
N TRP A 555 -39.01 53.55 0.30
CA TRP A 555 -38.20 54.71 -0.08
C TRP A 555 -38.93 55.71 -1.01
N PHE A 556 -39.72 55.17 -1.93
CA PHE A 556 -40.53 56.05 -2.81
C PHE A 556 -41.65 56.81 -2.08
N LYS A 557 -42.02 56.41 -0.85
CA LYS A 557 -42.91 57.11 0.01
C LYS A 557 -42.25 58.30 0.74
N GLU A 558 -40.93 58.20 0.92
CA GLU A 558 -40.10 59.20 1.58
C GLU A 558 -39.58 60.18 0.52
N ALA A 559 -39.79 61.49 0.67
CA ALA A 559 -39.36 62.49 -0.31
C ALA A 559 -37.83 62.73 -0.35
N THR A 560 -37.04 61.99 0.43
CA THR A 560 -35.59 62.13 0.57
C THR A 560 -34.86 60.84 0.19
N PRO A 561 -33.71 60.91 -0.55
CA PRO A 561 -32.94 59.74 -0.85
C PRO A 561 -32.40 59.03 0.44
N PRO A 562 -32.33 57.73 0.47
CA PRO A 562 -31.77 57.01 1.63
C PRO A 562 -30.30 57.33 1.82
N THR A 563 -29.83 57.40 3.08
CA THR A 563 -28.42 57.61 3.46
C THR A 563 -27.86 56.31 4.03
N LEU A 564 -27.90 55.23 3.24
CA LEU A 564 -27.48 53.90 3.67
C LEU A 564 -26.05 53.59 3.22
N THR A 565 -25.25 53.01 4.12
CA THR A 565 -23.98 52.34 3.77
C THR A 565 -24.27 50.96 3.19
N PRO A 566 -23.32 50.31 2.52
CA PRO A 566 -23.49 48.95 2.03
C PRO A 566 -23.97 47.96 3.12
N GLU A 567 -23.47 48.08 4.34
CA GLU A 567 -23.84 47.21 5.47
C GLU A 567 -25.26 47.46 5.95
N THR A 568 -25.67 48.74 6.09
CA THR A 568 -27.03 49.10 6.52
C THR A 568 -28.06 48.83 5.43
N LEU A 569 -27.68 48.94 4.16
CA LEU A 569 -28.50 48.50 3.04
C LEU A 569 -28.78 47.02 3.10
N TRP A 570 -27.73 46.23 3.30
CA TRP A 570 -27.85 44.77 3.42
C TRP A 570 -28.78 44.35 4.58
N GLN A 571 -28.64 44.99 5.75
CA GLN A 571 -29.53 44.76 6.90
C GLN A 571 -30.99 45.14 6.61
N ALA A 572 -31.20 46.25 5.89
CA ALA A 572 -32.53 46.68 5.50
C ALA A 572 -33.21 45.75 4.47
N MET A 573 -32.40 45.10 3.61
CA MET A 573 -32.87 44.12 2.63
C MET A 573 -33.25 42.78 3.24
N GLN A 574 -32.79 42.43 4.45
CA GLN A 574 -33.10 41.16 5.11
C GLN A 574 -34.55 40.98 5.56
N GLN A 575 -35.47 41.91 5.18
CA GLN A 575 -36.87 41.89 5.55
C GLN A 575 -37.74 41.53 4.35
N GLY A 576 -37.93 40.25 4.11
CA GLY A 576 -38.80 39.75 3.04
C GLY A 576 -38.06 39.00 1.96
N ASP A 577 -38.76 38.65 0.90
CA ASP A 577 -38.30 37.85 -0.22
C ASP A 577 -38.48 38.65 -1.51
N THR A 578 -37.65 38.37 -2.52
CA THR A 578 -37.78 39.01 -3.82
C THR A 578 -37.93 37.98 -4.93
N PRO A 579 -39.12 37.78 -5.48
CA PRO A 579 -39.31 37.09 -6.74
C PRO A 579 -38.95 38.00 -7.92
N PHE A 580 -38.14 37.46 -8.83
CA PHE A 580 -37.84 38.13 -10.10
C PHE A 580 -38.52 37.40 -11.24
N TYR A 581 -38.95 38.14 -12.26
CA TYR A 581 -39.34 37.55 -13.54
C TYR A 581 -38.17 37.25 -14.42
N HIS A 582 -37.14 38.09 -14.37
CA HIS A 582 -36.01 37.95 -15.26
C HIS A 582 -34.81 38.76 -14.71
N ILE A 583 -33.65 38.12 -14.72
CA ILE A 583 -32.35 38.78 -14.48
C ILE A 583 -31.50 38.57 -15.73
N ARG A 584 -30.87 39.62 -16.22
CA ARG A 584 -29.93 39.55 -17.33
C ARG A 584 -28.71 40.41 -17.06
N LEU A 585 -27.53 39.85 -17.32
CA LEU A 585 -26.27 40.57 -17.25
C LEU A 585 -25.43 40.17 -18.45
N LYS A 586 -24.99 41.16 -19.24
CA LYS A 586 -23.94 41.00 -20.24
C LYS A 586 -22.84 41.97 -19.94
N ALA A 587 -21.64 41.50 -19.89
CA ALA A 587 -20.47 42.29 -19.63
C ALA A 587 -19.31 41.89 -20.56
N ARG A 588 -18.50 42.89 -20.90
CA ARG A 588 -17.28 42.71 -21.67
C ARG A 588 -16.08 43.17 -20.87
N ALA A 589 -15.04 42.39 -20.91
CA ALA A 589 -13.76 42.73 -20.30
C ALA A 589 -12.75 43.11 -21.40
N GLU A 590 -12.08 44.26 -21.22
CA GLU A 590 -11.00 44.72 -22.10
C GLU A 590 -9.87 45.29 -21.24
N GLN A 591 -8.70 44.70 -21.33
CA GLN A 591 -7.49 45.12 -20.58
C GLN A 591 -7.75 45.30 -19.07
N GLY A 592 -8.46 44.37 -18.46
CA GLY A 592 -8.80 44.42 -17.06
C GLY A 592 -9.97 45.30 -16.64
N LYS A 593 -10.60 45.99 -17.60
CA LYS A 593 -11.81 46.75 -17.38
C LYS A 593 -13.03 45.95 -17.79
N LEU A 594 -13.86 45.59 -16.82
CA LEU A 594 -15.12 44.92 -17.02
C LEU A 594 -16.22 45.98 -17.20
N GLN A 595 -16.80 46.07 -18.40
CA GLN A 595 -17.88 47.02 -18.74
C GLN A 595 -19.19 46.25 -18.90
N ILE A 596 -20.24 46.72 -18.25
CA ILE A 596 -21.59 46.19 -18.38
C ILE A 596 -22.21 46.74 -19.67
N GLU A 597 -22.51 45.84 -20.62
CA GLU A 597 -23.21 46.15 -21.86
C GLU A 597 -24.74 46.14 -21.67
N GLN A 598 -25.23 45.18 -20.91
CA GLN A 598 -26.64 45.05 -20.55
C GLN A 598 -26.71 44.55 -19.10
N GLY A 599 -27.38 45.25 -18.25
CA GLY A 599 -27.60 44.88 -16.86
C GLY A 599 -29.00 45.21 -16.40
N GLY A 600 -29.79 44.21 -16.05
CA GLY A 600 -31.13 44.46 -15.56
C GLY A 600 -31.75 43.27 -14.82
N ALA A 601 -32.66 43.63 -13.93
CA ALA A 601 -33.50 42.68 -13.22
C ALA A 601 -34.93 43.23 -13.14
N SER A 602 -35.91 42.38 -13.37
CA SER A 602 -37.32 42.71 -13.25
C SER A 602 -37.91 41.95 -12.07
N THR A 603 -38.30 42.67 -11.03
CA THR A 603 -39.08 42.13 -9.91
C THR A 603 -40.59 42.15 -10.24
N ILE A 604 -41.46 41.91 -9.27
CA ILE A 604 -42.90 41.99 -9.47
C ILE A 604 -43.33 43.44 -9.74
N THR A 605 -42.73 44.40 -9.06
CA THR A 605 -43.16 45.81 -9.10
C THR A 605 -42.15 46.74 -9.76
N HIS A 606 -40.86 46.43 -9.70
CA HIS A 606 -39.78 47.29 -10.14
C HIS A 606 -38.94 46.73 -11.29
N LEU A 607 -38.41 47.62 -12.11
CA LEU A 607 -37.36 47.36 -13.06
C LEU A 607 -36.07 47.96 -12.52
N LEU A 608 -35.06 47.10 -12.35
CA LEU A 608 -33.71 47.48 -11.94
C LEU A 608 -32.80 47.49 -13.16
N GLY A 609 -31.94 48.50 -13.25
CA GLY A 609 -30.90 48.58 -14.28
C GLY A 609 -29.51 48.66 -13.63
N LEU A 610 -28.53 48.04 -14.24
CA LEU A 610 -27.14 48.10 -13.83
C LEU A 610 -26.30 48.52 -15.02
N GLN A 611 -25.48 49.57 -14.87
CA GLN A 611 -24.54 50.04 -15.88
C GLN A 611 -23.23 50.48 -15.28
N GLY A 612 -22.22 50.71 -16.14
CA GLY A 612 -20.88 51.08 -15.70
C GLY A 612 -19.95 49.88 -15.71
N GLY A 613 -19.00 49.81 -14.79
CA GLY A 613 -18.01 48.73 -14.83
C GLY A 613 -17.11 48.67 -13.60
N VAL A 614 -16.15 47.79 -13.72
CA VAL A 614 -15.11 47.52 -12.71
C VAL A 614 -13.75 47.59 -13.40
N ASP A 615 -12.86 48.41 -12.93
CA ASP A 615 -11.48 48.49 -13.38
C ASP A 615 -10.64 47.65 -12.39
N LEU A 616 -10.34 46.41 -12.77
CA LEU A 616 -9.55 45.47 -11.98
C LEU A 616 -8.08 45.88 -11.95
N ALA A 617 -7.61 46.61 -12.95
CA ALA A 617 -6.21 47.06 -13.03
C ALA A 617 -5.92 48.19 -12.05
N SER A 618 -6.87 49.09 -11.83
CA SER A 618 -6.79 50.22 -10.88
C SER A 618 -7.53 49.99 -9.58
N ASP A 619 -8.18 48.82 -9.42
CA ASP A 619 -8.92 48.42 -8.23
C ASP A 619 -10.11 49.34 -7.90
N GLN A 620 -10.88 49.73 -8.92
CA GLN A 620 -11.95 50.73 -8.80
C GLN A 620 -13.31 50.23 -9.27
N TRP A 621 -14.37 50.56 -8.48
CA TRP A 621 -15.75 50.44 -8.88
C TRP A 621 -16.25 51.73 -9.55
N GLN A 622 -17.01 51.56 -10.63
CA GLN A 622 -17.80 52.63 -11.30
C GLN A 622 -19.14 52.04 -11.74
N LEU A 623 -19.96 51.64 -10.79
CA LEU A 623 -21.26 51.05 -11.07
C LEU A 623 -22.40 51.99 -10.68
N ASP A 624 -23.41 52.03 -11.53
CA ASP A 624 -24.68 52.72 -11.30
C ASP A 624 -25.80 51.69 -11.28
N LEU A 625 -26.52 51.60 -10.19
CA LEU A 625 -27.74 50.81 -10.05
C LEU A 625 -28.92 51.76 -10.07
N GLY A 626 -29.84 51.57 -11.01
CA GLY A 626 -31.03 52.43 -11.17
C GLY A 626 -32.32 51.65 -10.91
N VAL A 627 -33.27 52.27 -10.20
CA VAL A 627 -34.67 51.83 -10.24
C VAL A 627 -35.35 52.61 -11.35
N LEU A 628 -35.87 51.90 -12.36
CA LEU A 628 -36.27 52.47 -13.63
C LEU A 628 -37.79 52.51 -13.79
N ASN A 629 -38.31 53.58 -14.40
CA ASN A 629 -39.69 53.67 -14.81
C ASN A 629 -39.96 52.97 -16.17
N LYS A 630 -41.21 53.00 -16.64
CA LYS A 630 -41.65 52.43 -17.92
C LYS A 630 -40.89 52.95 -19.14
N ARG A 631 -40.33 54.16 -19.07
CA ARG A 631 -39.53 54.79 -20.13
C ARG A 631 -38.07 54.48 -20.01
N ARG A 632 -37.66 53.58 -19.06
CA ARG A 632 -36.28 53.25 -18.70
C ARG A 632 -35.45 54.45 -18.23
N CYS A 633 -36.10 55.43 -17.61
CA CYS A 633 -35.40 56.49 -16.93
C CYS A 633 -35.27 56.14 -15.45
N ALA A 634 -34.14 56.41 -14.84
CA ALA A 634 -33.94 56.18 -13.42
C ALA A 634 -34.72 57.11 -12.54
N GLU A 635 -35.52 56.60 -11.63
CA GLU A 635 -36.23 57.29 -10.59
C GLU A 635 -35.46 57.34 -9.26
N LEU A 636 -34.60 56.36 -9.03
CA LEU A 636 -33.63 56.28 -7.94
C LEU A 636 -32.30 55.75 -8.47
N LEU A 637 -31.20 56.36 -8.06
CA LEU A 637 -29.84 55.94 -8.41
C LEU A 637 -29.03 55.60 -7.15
N ALA A 638 -28.32 54.48 -7.20
CA ALA A 638 -27.26 54.12 -6.27
C ALA A 638 -25.94 54.11 -7.04
N LEU A 639 -25.01 54.95 -6.66
CA LEU A 639 -23.72 55.13 -7.31
C LEU A 639 -22.64 54.47 -6.46
N TRP A 640 -22.02 53.42 -7.00
CA TRP A 640 -20.92 52.72 -6.36
C TRP A 640 -19.62 53.20 -6.97
N ARG A 641 -18.78 53.84 -6.16
CA ARG A 641 -17.53 54.47 -6.60
C ARG A 641 -16.40 54.15 -5.61
N GLY A 642 -15.18 54.08 -6.10
CA GLY A 642 -13.98 53.94 -5.27
C GLY A 642 -13.37 52.54 -5.24
N PRO A 643 -12.49 52.24 -4.27
CA PRO A 643 -11.76 51.00 -4.20
C PRO A 643 -12.68 49.77 -4.11
N LEU A 644 -12.23 48.62 -4.66
CA LEU A 644 -13.00 47.36 -4.65
C LEU A 644 -13.32 46.89 -3.23
N GLU A 645 -12.39 47.07 -2.28
CA GLU A 645 -12.55 46.62 -0.90
C GLU A 645 -13.44 47.53 -0.04
N SER A 646 -13.58 48.82 -0.44
CA SER A 646 -14.32 49.80 0.35
C SER A 646 -14.99 50.85 -0.54
N PRO A 647 -16.00 50.44 -1.36
CA PRO A 647 -16.67 51.37 -2.25
C PRO A 647 -17.57 52.36 -1.46
N ALA A 648 -17.56 53.60 -1.90
CA ALA A 648 -18.53 54.58 -1.45
C ALA A 648 -19.88 54.37 -2.18
N LEU A 649 -20.99 54.40 -1.44
CA LEU A 649 -22.35 54.27 -1.96
C LEU A 649 -23.09 55.61 -1.75
N GLU A 650 -23.49 56.24 -2.85
CA GLU A 650 -24.27 57.46 -2.85
C GLU A 650 -25.66 57.23 -3.46
N TRP A 651 -26.70 57.67 -2.79
CA TRP A 651 -28.09 57.57 -3.25
C TRP A 651 -28.61 58.95 -3.69
N ARG A 652 -29.31 58.97 -4.81
CA ARG A 652 -29.97 60.25 -5.27
C ARG A 652 -31.23 60.01 -6.09
N PHE A 653 -32.15 60.92 -6.01
CA PHE A 653 -33.26 61.06 -6.96
C PHE A 653 -32.79 61.92 -8.11
N PRO A 654 -32.62 61.37 -9.31
CA PRO A 654 -32.15 62.17 -10.44
C PRO A 654 -33.26 63.11 -10.97
N THR A 655 -32.86 64.31 -11.42
CA THR A 655 -33.73 65.25 -12.04
C THR A 655 -33.32 65.50 -13.49
N GLY A 656 -34.22 65.18 -14.47
CA GLY A 656 -34.00 65.49 -15.89
C GLY A 656 -33.93 64.24 -16.79
N GLU A 657 -33.93 64.46 -18.13
CA GLU A 657 -33.92 63.39 -19.14
C GLU A 657 -32.56 62.68 -19.31
N ALA A 658 -31.49 63.15 -18.70
CA ALA A 658 -30.13 62.60 -18.81
C ALA A 658 -29.93 61.23 -18.13
N THR A 659 -30.96 60.71 -17.45
CA THR A 659 -30.95 59.44 -16.73
C THR A 659 -31.74 58.32 -17.41
N CYS A 660 -32.13 58.53 -18.66
CA CYS A 660 -32.78 57.57 -19.53
C CYS A 660 -31.70 56.83 -20.37
N ASP A 661 -32.05 55.84 -21.16
CA ASP A 661 -31.17 55.05 -22.02
C ASP A 661 -30.43 53.89 -21.30
N TRP A 662 -31.10 53.25 -20.35
CA TRP A 662 -30.57 52.06 -19.69
C TRP A 662 -30.78 50.81 -20.56
N GLU A 663 -29.69 50.17 -20.90
CA GLU A 663 -29.69 48.90 -21.62
C GLU A 663 -29.83 47.71 -20.64
N THR A 664 -31.09 47.46 -20.20
CA THR A 664 -31.35 46.41 -19.20
C THR A 664 -31.42 44.99 -19.80
N GLY A 665 -31.77 44.89 -21.07
CA GLY A 665 -32.04 43.59 -21.73
C GLY A 665 -33.26 42.84 -21.17
N VAL A 666 -33.94 43.37 -20.15
CA VAL A 666 -35.16 42.82 -19.55
C VAL A 666 -36.37 43.73 -19.78
N ARG A 667 -37.60 43.15 -19.69
CA ARG A 667 -38.83 43.90 -19.88
C ARG A 667 -39.34 44.46 -18.55
N TYR A 668 -39.99 45.59 -18.61
CA TYR A 668 -40.73 46.13 -17.47
C TYR A 668 -41.84 45.15 -17.06
N PRO A 669 -42.10 44.93 -15.75
CA PRO A 669 -43.13 44.00 -15.30
C PRO A 669 -44.49 44.39 -15.88
N ALA A 670 -45.25 43.43 -16.40
CA ALA A 670 -46.57 43.67 -16.96
C ALA A 670 -47.56 43.92 -15.81
N GLN A 671 -48.16 45.12 -15.79
CA GLN A 671 -49.23 45.38 -14.84
C GLN A 671 -50.43 44.48 -15.14
N GLY A 672 -50.83 43.64 -14.18
CA GLY A 672 -52.04 42.84 -14.26
C GLY A 672 -51.91 41.33 -14.12
N ARG A 673 -50.73 40.76 -13.98
CA ARG A 673 -50.63 39.37 -13.55
C ARG A 673 -50.67 39.28 -12.03
N SER A 674 -51.89 39.13 -11.50
CA SER A 674 -52.10 38.84 -10.10
C SER A 674 -51.87 37.38 -9.83
N GLY A 675 -50.75 37.06 -9.16
CA GLY A 675 -50.48 35.75 -8.60
C GLY A 675 -48.98 35.48 -8.49
N PRO A 676 -48.50 34.89 -7.42
CA PRO A 676 -47.11 34.54 -7.28
C PRO A 676 -46.74 33.47 -8.33
N LEU A 677 -45.82 33.80 -9.22
CA LEU A 677 -45.18 32.84 -10.15
C LEU A 677 -44.39 31.79 -9.41
N TRP A 678 -44.10 32.04 -8.14
CA TRP A 678 -43.33 31.12 -7.29
C TRP A 678 -44.25 30.61 -6.15
N ARG A 679 -44.24 29.29 -5.95
CA ARG A 679 -44.70 28.66 -4.72
C ARG A 679 -43.47 28.17 -3.97
N PRO A 680 -43.33 28.47 -2.65
CA PRO A 680 -42.26 27.91 -1.87
C PRO A 680 -42.26 26.38 -2.02
N PRO A 681 -41.10 25.71 -2.13
CA PRO A 681 -41.02 24.27 -2.12
C PRO A 681 -41.70 23.80 -0.83
N GLN A 682 -42.71 22.91 -0.97
CA GLN A 682 -43.31 22.29 0.21
C GLN A 682 -42.22 21.59 1.01
N PRO A 683 -42.14 21.74 2.34
CA PRO A 683 -41.18 21.03 3.15
C PRO A 683 -41.38 19.53 2.88
N LYS A 684 -40.30 18.86 2.52
CA LYS A 684 -40.30 17.41 2.39
C LYS A 684 -40.89 16.82 3.67
N PRO A 685 -41.89 15.89 3.61
CA PRO A 685 -42.32 15.21 4.80
C PRO A 685 -41.12 14.53 5.44
N ALA A 686 -40.93 14.75 6.73
CA ALA A 686 -39.90 14.08 7.51
C ALA A 686 -39.96 12.58 7.21
N ALA A 687 -38.87 12.01 6.73
CA ALA A 687 -38.77 10.58 6.54
C ALA A 687 -39.04 9.91 7.90
N GLN A 688 -40.12 9.13 7.98
CA GLN A 688 -40.44 8.25 9.11
C GLN A 688 -39.50 7.05 9.13
#